data_ea2f4282aa020ba432287d9d9444a6bf
#
_entry.id   ea2f4282aa020ba432287d9d9444a6bf
#
_cell.length_a   1.000
_cell.length_b   1.000
_cell.length_c   1.000
_cell.angle_alpha   90.00
_cell.angle_beta   90.00
_cell.angle_gamma   90.00
#
_symmetry.space_group_name_H-M   'P 1'
#
loop_
_entity.id
_entity.type
_entity.pdbx_description
1 polymer ?
#
loop_
_entity_poly.entity_id
_entity_poly.type
_entity_poly.pdbx_seq_one_letter_code
_entity_poly.pdbx_strand_id
1 'polypeptide(L)'
;MAREGIRRLLVLSGSAAWCADKAGKLCASLPGDWLWVSDEPQHCSPRALTTLLGREFSHAVFDARDGFDVAAFAALSGTLKAGSWLLLLVPPLDRWAQQPDADSRRWSDTADPIPTPVFVDHFSRTLFHDDQTLLWYEGGAQPTPDFPPRNDWHPASGAPQREQAALLAELAAMPPGVMVVTAPRGRGKSALAGMHIATLAAPAVVTAPTRAATDVLSYYAGEKFDFIAPDALAGRINQQGSQPGWLIVDEAAAIPGPLLHTLTAAFSHVLLITTVQGYEGTGQGFLLKFCAGFPHLRHRALSTPLRWAAGCPLERAVADLLLLDDAIATDNPTGALTLAPLPANAWQNHPAQPAALYRLLASAHYRTSPLDLRRMMDAPGQHFWLAKKAQNIVGALWLVEEGGLSPELSQAIWAGFRRPRGNLVAQSLAAHGGSPLAATLRGRRASRIAVHPHCQREGIGRALVAQARDSDCDYLSVSFGFTQALWHFWQRCGFMLVRLGSQKEASSGCFTAMALLPLSEAGHALANHEQQRLARDLPWLSHWQGEKLALPPAQGSTLNDEDWLELAGFAFAHRPLSAATGALSRLLAQSDLALPALRGQLEHNEHEAQLCARLGLTGRKALLAQQRSEAGLALRADDEVRTDTLKKQVQARQFF
;
A
#
# COMPACT_ATOMS: atom_id res chain seq x y z
N MET A 1 36.95 -0.49 -4.14
CA MET A 1 35.56 -0.73 -3.69
C MET A 1 35.40 -2.00 -2.88
N ALA A 2 35.81 -3.20 -3.37
CA ALA A 2 35.66 -4.45 -2.61
C ALA A 2 36.42 -4.41 -1.27
N ARG A 3 37.68 -3.97 -1.26
CA ARG A 3 38.50 -3.80 -0.06
C ARG A 3 37.87 -2.82 0.95
N GLU A 4 37.20 -1.79 0.47
CA GLU A 4 36.56 -0.75 1.27
C GLU A 4 35.10 -1.10 1.62
N GLY A 5 34.59 -2.21 1.13
CA GLY A 5 33.23 -2.68 1.42
C GLY A 5 32.10 -1.82 0.82
N ILE A 6 32.35 -1.07 -0.24
CA ILE A 6 31.37 -0.11 -0.78
C ILE A 6 30.85 -0.50 -2.16
N ARG A 7 29.71 0.06 -2.53
CA ARG A 7 29.03 -0.06 -3.82
C ARG A 7 28.79 1.32 -4.40
N ARG A 8 28.79 1.45 -5.73
CA ARG A 8 28.63 2.73 -6.40
C ARG A 8 27.62 2.68 -7.53
N LEU A 9 27.09 3.85 -7.86
CA LEU A 9 26.19 4.09 -8.98
C LEU A 9 26.98 4.73 -10.13
N LEU A 10 26.78 4.21 -11.35
CA LEU A 10 27.16 4.86 -12.60
C LEU A 10 25.92 5.06 -13.46
N VAL A 11 25.60 6.31 -13.75
CA VAL A 11 24.49 6.69 -14.64
C VAL A 11 25.02 6.79 -16.06
N LEU A 12 24.43 6.04 -16.98
CA LEU A 12 24.69 6.11 -18.43
C LEU A 12 23.50 6.80 -19.10
N SER A 13 23.70 7.99 -19.63
CA SER A 13 22.65 8.79 -20.28
C SER A 13 22.92 8.92 -21.77
N GLY A 14 22.03 8.39 -22.61
CA GLY A 14 22.18 8.44 -24.05
C GLY A 14 21.17 7.63 -24.82
N SER A 15 21.44 7.47 -26.13
CA SER A 15 20.65 6.63 -27.01
C SER A 15 20.72 5.15 -26.61
N ALA A 16 19.71 4.37 -27.02
CA ALA A 16 19.65 2.94 -26.72
C ALA A 16 20.91 2.18 -27.13
N ALA A 17 21.39 2.42 -28.34
CA ALA A 17 22.58 1.77 -28.87
C ALA A 17 23.85 2.16 -28.11
N TRP A 18 24.00 3.44 -27.76
CA TRP A 18 25.14 3.92 -27.01
C TRP A 18 25.19 3.35 -25.59
N CYS A 19 24.06 3.40 -24.86
CA CYS A 19 23.97 2.85 -23.52
C CYS A 19 24.27 1.34 -23.51
N ALA A 20 23.69 0.58 -24.44
CA ALA A 20 23.95 -0.86 -24.56
C ALA A 20 25.43 -1.17 -24.86
N ASP A 21 26.08 -0.43 -25.77
CA ASP A 21 27.50 -0.57 -26.07
C ASP A 21 28.37 -0.31 -24.84
N LYS A 22 28.11 0.80 -24.13
CA LYS A 22 28.93 1.17 -22.96
C LYS A 22 28.70 0.22 -21.78
N ALA A 23 27.46 -0.15 -21.49
CA ALA A 23 27.16 -1.13 -20.46
C ALA A 23 27.80 -2.49 -20.79
N GLY A 24 27.66 -2.98 -22.04
CA GLY A 24 28.27 -4.23 -22.48
C GLY A 24 29.81 -4.25 -22.34
N LYS A 25 30.49 -3.16 -22.71
CA LYS A 25 31.95 -3.03 -22.53
C LYS A 25 32.35 -3.04 -21.05
N LEU A 26 31.62 -2.36 -20.19
CA LEU A 26 31.88 -2.36 -18.75
C LEU A 26 31.65 -3.77 -18.17
N CYS A 27 30.56 -4.44 -18.55
CA CYS A 27 30.29 -5.82 -18.11
C CYS A 27 31.39 -6.79 -18.54
N ALA A 28 31.96 -6.63 -19.73
CA ALA A 28 33.05 -7.46 -20.20
C ALA A 28 34.40 -7.16 -19.53
N SER A 29 34.60 -5.94 -19.04
CA SER A 29 35.86 -5.49 -18.43
C SER A 29 35.96 -5.74 -16.92
N LEU A 30 34.86 -5.89 -16.22
CA LEU A 30 34.81 -6.09 -14.78
C LEU A 30 34.46 -7.54 -14.43
N PRO A 31 35.25 -8.19 -13.54
CA PRO A 31 34.99 -9.57 -13.14
C PRO A 31 33.76 -9.69 -12.25
N GLY A 32 33.01 -10.77 -12.39
CA GLY A 32 31.84 -11.09 -11.59
C GLY A 32 30.58 -11.34 -12.44
N ASP A 33 29.54 -11.79 -11.79
CA ASP A 33 28.24 -11.99 -12.40
C ASP A 33 27.49 -10.65 -12.55
N TRP A 34 26.76 -10.51 -13.64
CA TRP A 34 25.96 -9.32 -13.95
C TRP A 34 24.48 -9.67 -14.06
N LEU A 35 23.66 -9.00 -13.25
CA LEU A 35 22.21 -9.07 -13.39
C LEU A 35 21.72 -7.90 -14.25
N TRP A 36 21.11 -8.22 -15.40
CA TRP A 36 20.43 -7.21 -16.23
C TRP A 36 18.95 -7.17 -15.89
N VAL A 37 18.44 -5.95 -15.64
CA VAL A 37 17.05 -5.68 -15.32
C VAL A 37 16.48 -4.75 -16.38
N SER A 38 15.53 -5.24 -17.16
CA SER A 38 14.81 -4.49 -18.20
C SER A 38 13.53 -5.23 -18.60
N ASP A 39 12.73 -4.65 -19.48
CA ASP A 39 11.55 -5.30 -20.07
C ASP A 39 11.90 -6.22 -21.27
N GLU A 40 13.16 -6.36 -21.63
CA GLU A 40 13.59 -7.30 -22.69
C GLU A 40 13.47 -8.76 -22.23
N PRO A 41 12.99 -9.69 -23.09
CA PRO A 41 12.68 -11.08 -22.71
C PRO A 41 13.85 -11.88 -22.13
N GLN A 42 15.10 -11.56 -22.49
CA GLN A 42 16.30 -12.23 -22.02
C GLN A 42 16.79 -11.70 -20.65
N HIS A 43 16.26 -10.60 -20.18
CA HIS A 43 16.65 -9.95 -18.94
C HIS A 43 15.64 -10.24 -17.81
N CYS A 44 16.03 -9.94 -16.58
CA CYS A 44 15.12 -9.98 -15.46
C CYS A 44 14.12 -8.82 -15.56
N SER A 45 12.83 -9.12 -15.57
CA SER A 45 11.83 -8.05 -15.55
C SER A 45 11.86 -7.28 -14.22
N PRO A 46 11.75 -5.94 -14.23
CA PRO A 46 11.60 -5.16 -13.00
C PRO A 46 10.49 -5.69 -12.07
N ARG A 47 9.40 -6.21 -12.64
CA ARG A 47 8.26 -6.79 -11.89
C ARG A 47 8.59 -8.09 -11.18
N ALA A 48 9.58 -8.84 -11.67
CA ALA A 48 10.01 -10.10 -11.06
C ALA A 48 11.07 -9.89 -9.97
N LEU A 49 11.56 -8.68 -9.75
CA LEU A 49 12.68 -8.39 -8.85
C LEU A 49 12.39 -8.77 -7.38
N THR A 50 11.13 -8.73 -6.96
CA THR A 50 10.74 -9.20 -5.63
C THR A 50 11.05 -10.67 -5.40
N THR A 51 11.11 -11.50 -6.45
CA THR A 51 11.47 -12.93 -6.36
C THR A 51 12.97 -13.16 -6.17
N LEU A 52 13.79 -12.13 -6.41
CA LEU A 52 15.24 -12.15 -6.23
C LEU A 52 15.70 -11.61 -4.88
N LEU A 53 14.75 -11.15 -4.05
CA LEU A 53 15.07 -10.68 -2.71
C LEU A 53 15.63 -11.83 -1.87
N GLY A 54 16.74 -11.55 -1.16
CA GLY A 54 17.49 -12.57 -0.41
C GLY A 54 18.69 -13.13 -1.19
N ARG A 55 18.73 -13.02 -2.52
CA ARG A 55 19.91 -13.37 -3.35
C ARG A 55 20.92 -12.22 -3.37
N GLU A 56 22.14 -12.52 -3.78
CA GLU A 56 23.24 -11.55 -3.87
C GLU A 56 23.92 -11.63 -5.24
N PHE A 57 24.19 -10.45 -5.83
CA PHE A 57 24.82 -10.31 -7.14
C PHE A 57 26.08 -9.45 -7.03
N SER A 58 27.07 -9.72 -7.92
CA SER A 58 28.31 -8.95 -7.95
C SER A 58 28.10 -7.57 -8.57
N HIS A 59 27.33 -7.48 -9.66
CA HIS A 59 27.03 -6.23 -10.36
C HIS A 59 25.63 -6.28 -10.95
N ALA A 60 25.08 -5.10 -11.32
CA ALA A 60 23.83 -5.05 -12.04
C ALA A 60 23.76 -3.91 -13.05
N VAL A 61 22.94 -4.10 -14.08
CA VAL A 61 22.48 -3.07 -15.01
C VAL A 61 20.97 -2.92 -14.84
N PHE A 62 20.50 -1.70 -14.63
CA PHE A 62 19.09 -1.35 -14.58
C PHE A 62 18.76 -0.42 -15.76
N ASP A 63 17.88 -0.86 -16.64
CA ASP A 63 17.46 -0.08 -17.79
C ASP A 63 16.19 0.69 -17.48
N ALA A 64 16.30 2.00 -17.35
CA ALA A 64 15.22 2.93 -17.06
C ALA A 64 14.85 3.83 -18.26
N ARG A 65 15.34 3.51 -19.47
CA ARG A 65 15.17 4.40 -20.64
C ARG A 65 13.74 4.50 -21.14
N ASP A 66 12.97 3.43 -21.03
CA ASP A 66 11.55 3.42 -21.42
C ASP A 66 10.62 3.74 -20.24
N GLY A 67 11.03 3.40 -19.03
CA GLY A 67 10.29 3.65 -17.80
C GLY A 67 11.12 3.35 -16.56
N PHE A 68 11.02 4.20 -15.54
CA PHE A 68 11.82 4.06 -14.34
C PHE A 68 11.01 3.49 -13.18
N ASP A 69 11.01 2.16 -13.02
CA ASP A 69 10.51 1.50 -11.81
C ASP A 69 11.47 1.75 -10.63
N VAL A 70 11.24 2.83 -9.91
CA VAL A 70 12.06 3.24 -8.76
C VAL A 70 11.99 2.27 -7.59
N ALA A 71 10.90 1.51 -7.44
CA ALA A 71 10.78 0.48 -6.41
C ALA A 71 11.65 -0.73 -6.74
N ALA A 72 11.65 -1.17 -7.99
CA ALA A 72 12.54 -2.23 -8.48
C ALA A 72 14.01 -1.81 -8.39
N PHE A 73 14.35 -0.56 -8.76
CA PHE A 73 15.70 -0.01 -8.64
C PHE A 73 16.20 -0.04 -7.19
N ALA A 74 15.39 0.41 -6.24
CA ALA A 74 15.72 0.35 -4.82
C ALA A 74 15.86 -1.09 -4.31
N ALA A 75 14.99 -2.00 -4.76
CA ALA A 75 15.07 -3.42 -4.44
C ALA A 75 16.39 -4.04 -4.94
N LEU A 76 16.75 -3.77 -6.19
CA LEU A 76 17.98 -4.24 -6.81
C LEU A 76 19.22 -3.74 -6.06
N SER A 77 19.25 -2.47 -5.68
CA SER A 77 20.37 -1.90 -4.92
C SER A 77 20.66 -2.67 -3.63
N GLY A 78 19.62 -3.21 -2.99
CA GLY A 78 19.73 -4.01 -1.76
C GLY A 78 20.22 -5.45 -1.97
N THR A 79 20.32 -5.95 -3.22
CA THR A 79 20.82 -7.29 -3.54
C THR A 79 22.29 -7.31 -3.92
N LEU A 80 22.94 -6.15 -4.06
CA LEU A 80 24.32 -6.05 -4.52
C LEU A 80 25.30 -6.22 -3.37
N LYS A 81 26.39 -6.96 -3.62
CA LYS A 81 27.50 -7.19 -2.67
C LYS A 81 28.41 -5.97 -2.52
N ALA A 82 29.24 -5.95 -1.48
CA ALA A 82 30.37 -5.04 -1.40
C ALA A 82 31.29 -5.19 -2.62
N GLY A 83 31.74 -4.08 -3.19
CA GLY A 83 32.53 -4.03 -4.42
C GLY A 83 31.73 -3.84 -5.71
N SER A 84 30.39 -3.86 -5.64
CA SER A 84 29.51 -3.81 -6.80
C SER A 84 29.43 -2.44 -7.47
N TRP A 85 29.25 -2.47 -8.80
CA TRP A 85 28.70 -1.39 -9.60
C TRP A 85 27.23 -1.65 -9.89
N LEU A 86 26.40 -0.60 -9.77
CA LEU A 86 25.06 -0.53 -10.36
C LEU A 86 25.11 0.44 -11.53
N LEU A 87 24.89 -0.06 -12.74
CA LEU A 87 24.76 0.78 -13.95
C LEU A 87 23.28 1.12 -14.13
N LEU A 88 22.96 2.41 -14.19
CA LEU A 88 21.61 2.90 -14.46
C LEU A 88 21.57 3.55 -15.83
N LEU A 89 20.84 2.93 -16.76
CA LEU A 89 20.65 3.46 -18.11
C LEU A 89 19.44 4.38 -18.14
N VAL A 90 19.64 5.63 -18.57
CA VAL A 90 18.58 6.65 -18.65
C VAL A 90 18.54 7.28 -20.04
N PRO A 91 17.41 7.90 -20.45
CA PRO A 91 17.35 8.67 -21.69
C PRO A 91 18.38 9.80 -21.74
N PRO A 92 18.63 10.38 -22.92
CA PRO A 92 19.44 11.61 -23.02
C PRO A 92 18.86 12.70 -22.11
N LEU A 93 19.71 13.29 -21.24
CA LEU A 93 19.30 14.22 -20.18
C LEU A 93 18.53 15.42 -20.71
N ASP A 94 18.87 15.91 -21.90
CA ASP A 94 18.25 17.06 -22.57
C ASP A 94 16.80 16.80 -23.01
N ARG A 95 16.41 15.53 -23.12
CA ARG A 95 15.09 15.10 -23.60
C ARG A 95 14.29 14.31 -22.56
N TRP A 96 14.95 13.77 -21.56
CA TRP A 96 14.32 12.84 -20.60
C TRP A 96 13.08 13.43 -19.92
N ALA A 97 13.14 14.70 -19.50
CA ALA A 97 12.03 15.37 -18.84
C ALA A 97 10.74 15.46 -19.69
N GLN A 98 10.85 15.42 -21.02
CA GLN A 98 9.72 15.48 -21.95
C GLN A 98 9.30 14.09 -22.47
N GLN A 99 10.11 13.06 -22.26
CA GLN A 99 9.78 11.71 -22.70
C GLN A 99 8.72 11.07 -21.79
N PRO A 100 7.69 10.43 -22.38
CA PRO A 100 6.74 9.64 -21.59
C PRO A 100 7.46 8.48 -20.88
N ASP A 101 7.23 8.37 -19.59
CA ASP A 101 7.74 7.28 -18.75
C ASP A 101 6.73 6.12 -18.74
N ALA A 102 7.08 4.96 -19.29
CA ALA A 102 6.19 3.81 -19.36
C ALA A 102 5.74 3.30 -17.97
N ASP A 103 6.58 3.46 -16.92
CA ASP A 103 6.22 3.09 -15.56
C ASP A 103 5.10 3.97 -14.98
N SER A 104 4.90 5.18 -15.52
CA SER A 104 3.85 6.10 -15.06
C SER A 104 2.45 5.51 -15.12
N ARG A 105 2.19 4.55 -16.03
CA ARG A 105 0.93 3.81 -16.06
C ARG A 105 0.57 3.11 -14.75
N ARG A 106 1.55 2.79 -13.91
CA ARG A 106 1.32 2.11 -12.62
C ARG A 106 0.81 3.03 -11.53
N TRP A 107 1.11 4.33 -11.62
CA TRP A 107 0.91 5.28 -10.53
C TRP A 107 0.21 6.58 -10.92
N SER A 108 0.10 6.93 -12.21
CA SER A 108 -0.49 8.21 -12.64
C SER A 108 -2.02 8.18 -12.76
N ASP A 109 -2.64 7.00 -12.76
CA ASP A 109 -4.07 6.78 -13.06
C ASP A 109 -4.47 7.16 -14.50
N THR A 110 -3.51 7.50 -15.37
CA THR A 110 -3.74 7.76 -16.80
C THR A 110 -3.64 6.47 -17.63
N ALA A 111 -4.31 6.43 -18.78
CA ALA A 111 -4.24 5.29 -19.70
C ALA A 111 -2.89 5.25 -20.42
N ASP A 112 -2.41 6.42 -20.87
CA ASP A 112 -1.16 6.59 -21.57
C ASP A 112 -0.02 7.01 -20.63
N PRO A 113 1.24 6.68 -20.98
CA PRO A 113 2.39 7.16 -20.24
C PRO A 113 2.47 8.68 -20.26
N ILE A 114 2.90 9.27 -19.15
CA ILE A 114 3.11 10.71 -19.02
C ILE A 114 4.59 11.05 -18.88
N PRO A 115 5.02 12.25 -19.29
CA PRO A 115 6.33 12.80 -18.95
C PRO A 115 6.46 13.01 -17.42
N THR A 116 7.71 12.99 -16.94
CA THR A 116 7.99 13.10 -15.49
C THR A 116 9.05 14.18 -15.21
N PRO A 117 8.79 15.44 -15.59
CA PRO A 117 9.79 16.51 -15.50
C PRO A 117 10.20 16.85 -14.07
N VAL A 118 9.30 16.74 -13.09
CA VAL A 118 9.60 17.06 -11.69
C VAL A 118 10.51 15.99 -11.09
N PHE A 119 10.26 14.73 -11.37
CA PHE A 119 11.13 13.65 -10.91
C PHE A 119 12.51 13.71 -11.58
N VAL A 120 12.59 14.00 -12.87
CA VAL A 120 13.88 14.12 -13.59
C VAL A 120 14.71 15.28 -13.06
N ASP A 121 14.09 16.41 -12.72
CA ASP A 121 14.75 17.54 -12.08
C ASP A 121 15.25 17.16 -10.66
N HIS A 122 14.41 16.48 -9.86
CA HIS A 122 14.81 15.96 -8.55
C HIS A 122 15.98 14.96 -8.66
N PHE A 123 15.90 14.03 -9.59
CA PHE A 123 16.96 13.05 -9.90
C PHE A 123 18.29 13.76 -10.22
N SER A 124 18.24 14.73 -11.12
CA SER A 124 19.43 15.49 -11.55
C SER A 124 20.05 16.26 -10.38
N ARG A 125 19.24 16.94 -9.59
CA ARG A 125 19.73 17.67 -8.40
C ARG A 125 20.31 16.77 -7.34
N THR A 126 19.74 15.58 -7.15
CA THR A 126 20.19 14.66 -6.10
C THR A 126 21.47 13.92 -6.50
N LEU A 127 21.52 13.38 -7.72
CA LEU A 127 22.59 12.45 -8.10
C LEU A 127 23.77 13.13 -8.79
N PHE A 128 23.57 14.22 -9.53
CA PHE A 128 24.67 14.84 -10.26
C PHE A 128 25.51 15.79 -9.40
N HIS A 129 25.04 16.14 -8.21
CA HIS A 129 25.82 16.86 -7.21
C HIS A 129 26.46 15.92 -6.16
N ASP A 130 26.20 14.61 -6.24
CA ASP A 130 26.84 13.64 -5.37
C ASP A 130 28.24 13.28 -5.93
N ASP A 131 29.28 13.59 -5.17
CA ASP A 131 30.69 13.30 -5.49
C ASP A 131 31.03 11.81 -5.59
N GLN A 132 30.12 10.93 -5.20
CA GLN A 132 30.30 9.47 -5.19
C GLN A 132 29.53 8.76 -6.30
N THR A 133 28.67 9.47 -7.06
CA THR A 133 27.95 8.97 -8.22
C THR A 133 28.66 9.41 -9.50
N LEU A 134 28.88 8.48 -10.43
CA LEU A 134 29.45 8.81 -11.73
C LEU A 134 28.35 9.02 -12.77
N LEU A 135 28.55 10.01 -13.64
CA LEU A 135 27.70 10.28 -14.79
C LEU A 135 28.53 10.18 -16.06
N TRP A 136 28.08 9.36 -17.03
CA TRP A 136 28.62 9.27 -18.37
C TRP A 136 27.52 9.48 -19.40
N TYR A 137 27.59 10.56 -20.15
CA TYR A 137 26.60 10.91 -21.16
C TYR A 137 27.15 10.76 -22.57
N GLU A 138 26.27 10.49 -23.51
CA GLU A 138 26.65 10.33 -24.94
C GLU A 138 27.27 11.62 -25.45
N GLY A 139 28.45 11.48 -26.12
CA GLY A 139 29.26 12.61 -26.53
C GLY A 139 30.23 13.16 -25.47
N GLY A 140 30.09 12.75 -24.21
CA GLY A 140 31.01 13.14 -23.14
C GLY A 140 32.18 12.18 -22.96
N ALA A 141 33.24 12.67 -22.29
CA ALA A 141 34.37 11.83 -21.90
C ALA A 141 33.94 10.79 -20.85
N GLN A 142 34.62 9.64 -20.89
CA GLN A 142 34.41 8.64 -19.82
C GLN A 142 34.85 9.23 -18.48
N PRO A 143 33.99 9.17 -17.44
CA PRO A 143 34.35 9.70 -16.13
C PRO A 143 35.51 8.87 -15.54
N THR A 144 36.49 9.56 -15.00
CA THR A 144 37.58 8.93 -14.25
C THR A 144 37.21 8.84 -12.79
N PRO A 145 37.18 7.64 -12.19
CA PRO A 145 36.91 7.51 -10.77
C PRO A 145 38.00 8.18 -9.92
N ASP A 146 37.69 9.28 -9.27
CA ASP A 146 38.56 9.95 -8.32
C ASP A 146 37.81 10.07 -6.99
N PHE A 147 38.01 9.08 -6.13
CA PHE A 147 37.27 9.00 -4.86
C PHE A 147 38.24 9.05 -3.68
N PRO A 148 37.86 9.71 -2.57
CA PRO A 148 38.70 9.71 -1.38
C PRO A 148 38.89 8.28 -0.85
N PRO A 149 40.11 7.94 -0.39
CA PRO A 149 40.42 6.63 0.16
C PRO A 149 39.61 6.36 1.43
N ARG A 150 39.22 5.11 1.62
CA ARG A 150 38.48 4.63 2.79
C ARG A 150 39.26 3.52 3.49
N ASN A 151 38.94 3.31 4.76
CA ASN A 151 39.51 2.21 5.53
C ASN A 151 39.11 0.85 4.97
N ASP A 152 39.96 -0.14 5.16
CA ASP A 152 39.66 -1.53 4.81
C ASP A 152 38.45 -2.02 5.60
N TRP A 153 37.58 -2.74 4.91
CA TRP A 153 36.37 -3.33 5.46
C TRP A 153 36.44 -4.86 5.37
N HIS A 154 35.95 -5.52 6.39
CA HIS A 154 35.86 -6.97 6.45
C HIS A 154 34.39 -7.41 6.55
N PRO A 155 33.95 -8.38 5.72
CA PRO A 155 32.60 -8.92 5.82
C PRO A 155 32.36 -9.57 7.18
N ALA A 156 31.09 -9.61 7.61
CA ALA A 156 30.70 -10.28 8.84
C ALA A 156 31.06 -11.77 8.77
N SER A 157 31.73 -12.27 9.83
CA SER A 157 32.23 -13.65 9.91
C SER A 157 31.16 -14.71 10.26
N GLY A 158 29.89 -14.30 10.39
CA GLY A 158 28.82 -15.15 10.91
C GLY A 158 28.63 -15.08 12.43
N ALA A 159 29.64 -14.58 13.16
CA ALA A 159 29.52 -14.27 14.59
C ALA A 159 28.70 -12.97 14.82
N PRO A 160 28.04 -12.83 15.98
CA PRO A 160 27.29 -11.62 16.31
C PRO A 160 28.19 -10.38 16.29
N GLN A 161 27.79 -9.34 15.59
CA GLN A 161 28.44 -8.04 15.67
C GLN A 161 28.12 -7.37 17.01
N ARG A 162 28.84 -6.30 17.36
CA ARG A 162 28.72 -5.64 18.68
C ARG A 162 27.27 -5.28 19.04
N GLU A 163 26.51 -4.68 18.14
CA GLU A 163 25.10 -4.35 18.38
C GLU A 163 24.25 -5.62 18.55
N GLN A 164 24.49 -6.64 17.74
CA GLN A 164 23.78 -7.92 17.84
C GLN A 164 24.10 -8.65 19.14
N ALA A 165 25.38 -8.68 19.56
CA ALA A 165 25.81 -9.32 20.81
C ALA A 165 25.17 -8.67 22.04
N ALA A 166 25.06 -7.34 22.04
CA ALA A 166 24.37 -6.61 23.11
C ALA A 166 22.88 -6.95 23.16
N LEU A 167 22.20 -7.02 21.99
CA LEU A 167 20.80 -7.40 21.92
C LEU A 167 20.55 -8.86 22.27
N LEU A 168 21.43 -9.79 21.91
CA LEU A 168 21.36 -11.19 22.32
C LEU A 168 21.43 -11.34 23.85
N ALA A 169 22.32 -10.59 24.50
CA ALA A 169 22.42 -10.57 25.97
C ALA A 169 21.14 -10.00 26.60
N GLU A 170 20.56 -8.93 26.03
CA GLU A 170 19.29 -8.37 26.50
C GLU A 170 18.13 -9.35 26.31
N LEU A 171 18.02 -10.03 25.15
CA LEU A 171 17.01 -11.04 24.89
C LEU A 171 17.11 -12.22 25.85
N ALA A 172 18.33 -12.69 26.17
CA ALA A 172 18.55 -13.80 27.11
C ALA A 172 18.09 -13.47 28.54
N ALA A 173 18.17 -12.19 28.95
CA ALA A 173 17.75 -11.72 30.25
C ALA A 173 16.35 -11.10 30.28
N MET A 174 15.62 -11.15 29.16
CA MET A 174 14.34 -10.47 29.02
C MET A 174 13.25 -11.14 29.85
N PRO A 175 12.56 -10.40 30.74
CA PRO A 175 11.36 -10.92 31.39
C PRO A 175 10.20 -11.03 30.38
N PRO A 176 9.13 -11.76 30.68
CA PRO A 176 7.95 -11.87 29.84
C PRO A 176 7.52 -10.52 29.26
N GLY A 177 7.22 -10.48 27.96
CA GLY A 177 6.85 -9.26 27.25
C GLY A 177 7.22 -9.27 25.77
N VAL A 178 7.12 -8.11 25.14
CA VAL A 178 7.33 -7.92 23.71
C VAL A 178 8.56 -7.04 23.46
N MET A 179 9.49 -7.52 22.64
CA MET A 179 10.58 -6.73 22.08
C MET A 179 10.41 -6.57 20.58
N VAL A 180 10.59 -5.35 20.10
CA VAL A 180 10.63 -5.02 18.69
C VAL A 180 12.04 -4.62 18.30
N VAL A 181 12.60 -5.26 17.29
CA VAL A 181 13.88 -4.89 16.70
C VAL A 181 13.65 -4.39 15.28
N THR A 182 13.96 -3.14 15.04
CA THR A 182 13.84 -2.49 13.73
C THR A 182 15.22 -2.24 13.14
N ALA A 183 15.31 -2.27 11.83
CA ALA A 183 16.52 -1.86 11.13
C ALA A 183 16.26 -1.64 9.64
N PRO A 184 17.08 -0.86 8.95
CA PRO A 184 17.17 -0.90 7.50
C PRO A 184 17.55 -2.30 7.01
N ARG A 185 17.40 -2.52 5.69
CA ARG A 185 17.81 -3.79 5.08
C ARG A 185 19.33 -4.02 5.22
N GLY A 186 19.75 -5.28 5.35
CA GLY A 186 21.17 -5.66 5.41
C GLY A 186 21.85 -5.45 6.78
N ARG A 187 21.07 -5.24 7.88
CA ARG A 187 21.60 -5.06 9.26
C ARG A 187 21.55 -6.33 10.10
N GLY A 188 21.18 -7.48 9.50
CA GLY A 188 21.24 -8.78 10.18
C GLY A 188 20.14 -9.04 11.21
N LYS A 189 18.94 -8.47 11.04
CA LYS A 189 17.77 -8.73 11.91
C LYS A 189 17.42 -10.21 12.00
N SER A 190 17.21 -10.86 10.84
CA SER A 190 16.83 -12.28 10.78
C SER A 190 17.95 -13.19 11.30
N ALA A 191 19.23 -12.82 11.09
CA ALA A 191 20.36 -13.52 11.69
C ALA A 191 20.36 -13.42 13.22
N LEU A 192 20.13 -12.22 13.77
CA LEU A 192 20.00 -11.99 15.22
C LEU A 192 18.90 -12.89 15.82
N ALA A 193 17.73 -12.94 15.18
CA ALA A 193 16.62 -13.77 15.65
C ALA A 193 16.96 -15.27 15.61
N GLY A 194 17.60 -15.74 14.55
CA GLY A 194 18.07 -17.12 14.44
C GLY A 194 19.15 -17.47 15.48
N MET A 195 20.13 -16.58 15.69
CA MET A 195 21.13 -16.73 16.74
C MET A 195 20.49 -16.80 18.13
N HIS A 196 19.46 -15.99 18.41
CA HIS A 196 18.72 -16.04 19.66
C HIS A 196 18.03 -17.40 19.85
N ILE A 197 17.32 -17.90 18.82
CA ILE A 197 16.67 -19.22 18.87
C ILE A 197 17.68 -20.33 19.17
N ALA A 198 18.87 -20.28 18.57
CA ALA A 198 19.92 -21.26 18.80
C ALA A 198 20.34 -21.37 20.27
N THR A 199 20.23 -20.27 21.05
CA THR A 199 20.56 -20.23 22.48
C THR A 199 19.45 -20.73 23.40
N LEU A 200 18.22 -20.85 22.93
CA LEU A 200 17.07 -21.24 23.74
C LEU A 200 17.16 -22.74 24.15
N ALA A 201 16.60 -23.08 25.31
CA ALA A 201 16.54 -24.47 25.78
C ALA A 201 15.52 -25.31 24.99
N ALA A 202 14.45 -24.69 24.46
CA ALA A 202 13.40 -25.32 23.68
C ALA A 202 13.21 -24.60 22.33
N PRO A 203 12.63 -25.26 21.31
CA PRO A 203 12.28 -24.61 20.04
C PRO A 203 11.38 -23.41 20.25
N ALA A 204 11.60 -22.36 19.43
CA ALA A 204 10.72 -21.19 19.36
C ALA A 204 9.78 -21.32 18.15
N VAL A 205 8.55 -20.88 18.31
CA VAL A 205 7.62 -20.76 17.18
C VAL A 205 8.03 -19.55 16.35
N VAL A 206 8.29 -19.79 15.06
CA VAL A 206 8.64 -18.76 14.09
C VAL A 206 7.46 -18.55 13.13
N THR A 207 7.10 -17.29 12.89
CA THR A 207 6.11 -16.93 11.89
C THR A 207 6.58 -15.74 11.05
N ALA A 208 6.11 -15.66 9.82
CA ALA A 208 6.41 -14.60 8.86
C ALA A 208 5.34 -14.57 7.77
N PRO A 209 5.22 -13.50 6.97
CA PRO A 209 4.28 -13.45 5.84
C PRO A 209 4.47 -14.60 4.85
N THR A 210 5.71 -15.03 4.63
CA THR A 210 6.06 -16.20 3.81
C THR A 210 7.20 -16.98 4.44
N ARG A 211 7.25 -18.30 4.23
CA ARG A 211 8.36 -19.14 4.72
C ARG A 211 9.71 -18.69 4.13
N ALA A 212 9.76 -18.31 2.85
CA ALA A 212 10.99 -17.86 2.19
C ALA A 212 11.62 -16.62 2.86
N ALA A 213 10.83 -15.77 3.50
CA ALA A 213 11.34 -14.63 4.25
C ALA A 213 12.24 -15.05 5.44
N THR A 214 12.11 -16.28 5.92
CA THR A 214 12.81 -16.78 7.11
C THR A 214 14.06 -17.62 6.82
N ASP A 215 14.54 -17.69 5.58
CA ASP A 215 15.68 -18.55 5.22
C ASP A 215 16.95 -18.23 6.02
N VAL A 216 17.30 -16.94 6.17
CA VAL A 216 18.46 -16.51 6.97
C VAL A 216 18.24 -16.86 8.46
N LEU A 217 17.04 -16.62 8.98
CA LEU A 217 16.68 -16.94 10.36
C LEU A 217 16.79 -18.45 10.58
N SER A 218 16.24 -19.27 9.69
CA SER A 218 16.31 -20.74 9.74
C SER A 218 17.76 -21.23 9.75
N TYR A 219 18.63 -20.67 8.91
CA TYR A 219 20.05 -21.03 8.86
C TYR A 219 20.73 -20.88 10.23
N TYR A 220 20.52 -19.75 10.92
CA TYR A 220 21.14 -19.51 12.24
C TYR A 220 20.44 -20.23 13.39
N ALA A 221 19.14 -20.51 13.30
CA ALA A 221 18.39 -21.23 14.31
C ALA A 221 18.66 -22.74 14.34
N GLY A 222 19.06 -23.30 13.19
CA GLY A 222 19.34 -24.73 13.04
C GLY A 222 18.10 -25.60 13.34
N GLU A 223 18.31 -26.70 14.06
CA GLU A 223 17.26 -27.67 14.39
C GLU A 223 16.14 -27.14 15.30
N LYS A 224 16.34 -25.98 15.94
CA LYS A 224 15.33 -25.34 16.79
C LYS A 224 14.34 -24.45 16.04
N PHE A 225 14.42 -24.44 14.71
CA PHE A 225 13.53 -23.67 13.84
C PHE A 225 12.19 -24.40 13.66
N ASP A 226 11.10 -23.80 14.14
CA ASP A 226 9.73 -24.31 13.97
C ASP A 226 8.85 -23.22 13.33
N PHE A 227 8.57 -23.36 12.03
CA PHE A 227 7.80 -22.37 11.26
C PHE A 227 6.32 -22.77 11.17
N ILE A 228 5.46 -21.84 11.57
CA ILE A 228 4.00 -21.93 11.39
C ILE A 228 3.50 -20.66 10.70
N ALA A 229 2.75 -20.82 9.61
CA ALA A 229 2.15 -19.68 8.90
C ALA A 229 1.19 -18.90 9.83
N PRO A 230 1.07 -17.55 9.70
CA PRO A 230 0.32 -16.72 10.63
C PRO A 230 -1.12 -17.15 10.85
N ASP A 231 -1.85 -17.48 9.77
CA ASP A 231 -3.25 -17.93 9.87
C ASP A 231 -3.39 -19.31 10.55
N ALA A 232 -2.47 -20.24 10.23
CA ALA A 232 -2.44 -21.56 10.87
C ALA A 232 -2.10 -21.46 12.36
N LEU A 233 -1.17 -20.54 12.73
CA LEU A 233 -0.82 -20.27 14.12
C LEU A 233 -2.01 -19.69 14.89
N ALA A 234 -2.75 -18.74 14.29
CA ALA A 234 -3.98 -18.20 14.88
C ALA A 234 -5.04 -19.27 15.10
N GLY A 235 -5.21 -20.18 14.12
CA GLY A 235 -6.10 -21.34 14.26
C GLY A 235 -5.69 -22.26 15.43
N ARG A 236 -4.39 -22.54 15.57
CA ARG A 236 -3.85 -23.30 16.70
C ARG A 236 -4.10 -22.60 18.05
N ILE A 237 -3.87 -21.30 18.14
CA ILE A 237 -4.12 -20.52 19.34
C ILE A 237 -5.60 -20.54 19.73
N ASN A 238 -6.50 -20.40 18.77
CA ASN A 238 -7.94 -20.48 19.03
C ASN A 238 -8.40 -21.83 19.60
N GLN A 239 -7.71 -22.92 19.24
CA GLN A 239 -8.03 -24.26 19.71
C GLN A 239 -7.35 -24.61 21.05
N GLN A 240 -6.12 -24.16 21.26
CA GLN A 240 -5.26 -24.60 22.35
C GLN A 240 -5.02 -23.52 23.43
N GLY A 241 -5.40 -22.26 23.15
CA GLY A 241 -5.16 -21.12 24.05
C GLY A 241 -3.71 -20.67 24.08
N SER A 242 -3.27 -20.18 25.27
CA SER A 242 -1.91 -19.65 25.47
C SER A 242 -0.85 -20.70 25.14
N GLN A 243 0.22 -20.24 24.46
CA GLN A 243 1.32 -21.09 24.00
C GLN A 243 2.56 -20.87 24.89
N PRO A 244 3.25 -21.93 25.32
CA PRO A 244 4.50 -21.79 26.07
C PRO A 244 5.66 -21.35 25.16
N GLY A 245 6.64 -20.62 25.71
CA GLY A 245 7.89 -20.31 25.05
C GLY A 245 7.91 -18.99 24.29
N TRP A 246 8.73 -18.95 23.25
CA TRP A 246 8.98 -17.77 22.43
C TRP A 246 8.19 -17.79 21.13
N LEU A 247 7.65 -16.63 20.78
CA LEU A 247 7.19 -16.31 19.43
C LEU A 247 8.20 -15.37 18.76
N ILE A 248 8.71 -15.76 17.62
CA ILE A 248 9.57 -14.93 16.76
C ILE A 248 8.79 -14.60 15.48
N VAL A 249 8.64 -13.31 15.22
CA VAL A 249 7.92 -12.83 14.02
C VAL A 249 8.88 -12.09 13.12
N ASP A 250 9.22 -12.67 11.97
CA ASP A 250 10.03 -11.98 10.96
C ASP A 250 9.13 -11.19 10.00
N GLU A 251 9.60 -10.02 9.58
CA GLU A 251 8.85 -9.02 8.81
C GLU A 251 7.46 -8.73 9.41
N ALA A 252 7.42 -8.51 10.72
CA ALA A 252 6.21 -8.33 11.52
C ALA A 252 5.28 -7.23 10.99
N ALA A 253 5.84 -6.16 10.42
CA ALA A 253 5.07 -5.06 9.84
C ALA A 253 4.24 -5.48 8.60
N ALA A 254 4.55 -6.60 7.97
CA ALA A 254 3.79 -7.11 6.83
C ALA A 254 2.61 -8.01 7.24
N ILE A 255 2.48 -8.34 8.53
CA ILE A 255 1.34 -9.11 9.07
C ILE A 255 0.24 -8.14 9.51
N PRO A 256 -1.03 -8.40 9.16
CA PRO A 256 -2.15 -7.55 9.59
C PRO A 256 -2.21 -7.35 11.11
N GLY A 257 -2.39 -6.09 11.55
CA GLY A 257 -2.34 -5.72 12.96
C GLY A 257 -3.24 -6.56 13.89
N PRO A 258 -4.53 -6.79 13.58
CA PRO A 258 -5.41 -7.64 14.40
C PRO A 258 -4.91 -9.08 14.54
N LEU A 259 -4.40 -9.66 13.45
CA LEU A 259 -3.81 -11.00 13.48
C LEU A 259 -2.56 -11.02 14.35
N LEU A 260 -1.66 -10.06 14.17
CA LEU A 260 -0.44 -9.94 14.97
C LEU A 260 -0.74 -9.74 16.46
N HIS A 261 -1.79 -8.98 16.82
CA HIS A 261 -2.26 -8.85 18.20
C HIS A 261 -2.69 -10.20 18.79
N THR A 262 -3.47 -10.99 18.06
CA THR A 262 -3.88 -12.34 18.49
C THR A 262 -2.67 -13.22 18.73
N LEU A 263 -1.68 -13.19 17.82
CA LEU A 263 -0.48 -14.00 17.93
C LEU A 263 0.36 -13.58 19.14
N THR A 264 0.62 -12.28 19.30
CA THR A 264 1.48 -11.76 20.39
C THR A 264 0.88 -11.94 21.77
N ALA A 265 -0.44 -11.87 21.91
CA ALA A 265 -1.13 -12.05 23.17
C ALA A 265 -1.08 -13.50 23.71
N ALA A 266 -0.79 -14.47 22.85
CA ALA A 266 -0.78 -15.89 23.21
C ALA A 266 0.54 -16.40 23.78
N PHE A 267 1.64 -15.61 23.68
CA PHE A 267 2.98 -16.02 24.10
C PHE A 267 3.52 -15.14 25.22
N SER A 268 4.30 -15.75 26.14
CA SER A 268 4.93 -15.02 27.23
C SER A 268 6.11 -14.16 26.78
N HIS A 269 6.86 -14.60 25.77
CA HIS A 269 8.00 -13.89 25.21
C HIS A 269 7.83 -13.73 23.71
N VAL A 270 7.94 -12.51 23.22
CA VAL A 270 7.74 -12.20 21.81
C VAL A 270 8.88 -11.32 21.29
N LEU A 271 9.50 -11.74 20.19
CA LEU A 271 10.43 -10.94 19.42
C LEU A 271 9.83 -10.64 18.06
N LEU A 272 9.58 -9.36 17.80
CA LEU A 272 9.12 -8.86 16.51
C LEU A 272 10.30 -8.21 15.79
N ILE A 273 10.64 -8.67 14.60
CA ILE A 273 11.67 -8.04 13.77
C ILE A 273 11.07 -7.53 12.48
N THR A 274 11.44 -6.34 12.06
CA THR A 274 10.90 -5.72 10.84
C THR A 274 11.84 -4.69 10.24
N THR A 275 11.69 -4.48 8.94
CA THR A 275 12.37 -3.42 8.21
C THR A 275 11.57 -2.12 8.35
N VAL A 276 12.22 -1.03 8.78
CA VAL A 276 11.56 0.28 8.96
C VAL A 276 11.89 1.27 7.86
N GLN A 277 12.99 1.07 7.17
CA GLN A 277 13.45 1.89 6.06
C GLN A 277 13.63 1.01 4.82
N GLY A 278 12.98 1.38 3.76
CA GLY A 278 13.11 0.67 2.50
C GLY A 278 11.93 0.90 1.57
N TYR A 279 12.09 0.44 0.36
CA TYR A 279 11.08 0.54 -0.70
C TYR A 279 9.80 -0.28 -0.41
N GLU A 280 9.76 -1.10 0.64
CA GLU A 280 8.58 -1.88 1.05
C GLU A 280 7.64 -1.11 1.98
N GLY A 281 8.08 -0.01 2.57
CA GLY A 281 7.25 1.02 3.22
C GLY A 281 6.39 0.64 4.42
N THR A 282 6.60 -0.52 5.06
CA THR A 282 5.69 -1.04 6.10
C THR A 282 6.08 -0.68 7.54
N GLY A 283 7.32 -0.26 7.79
CA GLY A 283 7.88 -0.23 9.14
C GLY A 283 7.41 0.89 10.06
N GLN A 284 7.24 2.11 9.57
CA GLN A 284 6.89 3.26 10.41
C GLN A 284 5.46 3.21 10.91
N GLY A 285 4.51 2.88 10.04
CA GLY A 285 3.11 2.71 10.42
C GLY A 285 2.92 1.59 11.46
N PHE A 286 3.76 0.56 11.41
CA PHE A 286 3.81 -0.52 12.39
C PHE A 286 4.24 0.01 13.76
N LEU A 287 5.34 0.78 13.83
CA LEU A 287 5.82 1.35 15.09
C LEU A 287 4.77 2.27 15.73
N LEU A 288 4.16 3.15 14.95
CA LEU A 288 3.23 4.15 15.46
C LEU A 288 1.86 3.57 15.87
N LYS A 289 1.37 2.55 15.18
CA LYS A 289 0.01 2.02 15.40
C LYS A 289 0.00 0.75 16.23
N PHE A 290 0.82 -0.23 15.86
CA PHE A 290 0.85 -1.51 16.56
C PHE A 290 1.58 -1.38 17.89
N CYS A 291 2.78 -0.81 17.89
CA CYS A 291 3.60 -0.73 19.10
C CYS A 291 3.01 0.19 20.16
N ALA A 292 2.24 1.22 19.78
CA ALA A 292 1.54 2.08 20.74
C ALA A 292 0.49 1.35 21.59
N GLY A 293 0.01 0.18 21.15
CA GLY A 293 -0.90 -0.68 21.91
C GLY A 293 -0.26 -1.48 23.05
N PHE A 294 1.07 -1.45 23.17
CA PHE A 294 1.81 -2.22 24.17
C PHE A 294 2.54 -1.29 25.17
N PRO A 295 2.01 -1.04 26.37
CA PRO A 295 2.55 -0.04 27.30
C PRO A 295 3.97 -0.35 27.81
N HIS A 296 4.43 -1.60 27.72
CA HIS A 296 5.75 -2.06 28.16
C HIS A 296 6.61 -2.64 27.03
N LEU A 297 6.34 -2.25 25.80
CA LEU A 297 7.11 -2.71 24.64
C LEU A 297 8.54 -2.18 24.70
N ARG A 298 9.51 -3.07 24.47
CA ARG A 298 10.91 -2.69 24.30
C ARG A 298 11.20 -2.51 22.83
N HIS A 299 11.62 -1.31 22.42
CA HIS A 299 12.04 -1.03 21.06
C HIS A 299 13.57 -0.91 20.99
N ARG A 300 14.17 -1.60 20.04
CA ARG A 300 15.61 -1.54 19.73
C ARG A 300 15.81 -1.39 18.24
N ALA A 301 16.95 -0.85 17.84
CA ALA A 301 17.33 -0.69 16.43
C ALA A 301 18.72 -1.27 16.18
N LEU A 302 18.92 -1.82 14.98
CA LEU A 302 20.22 -2.17 14.43
C LEU A 302 20.59 -1.16 13.34
N SER A 303 21.75 -0.55 13.45
CA SER A 303 22.21 0.49 12.52
C SER A 303 23.36 0.03 11.63
N THR A 304 24.22 -0.85 12.12
CA THR A 304 25.45 -1.26 11.43
C THR A 304 25.16 -2.20 10.26
N PRO A 305 25.53 -1.83 9.02
CA PRO A 305 25.38 -2.72 7.86
C PRO A 305 26.33 -3.92 7.98
N LEU A 306 25.85 -5.10 7.57
CA LEU A 306 26.64 -6.34 7.57
C LEU A 306 27.11 -6.76 6.16
N ARG A 307 26.44 -6.32 5.10
CA ARG A 307 26.74 -6.70 3.73
C ARG A 307 27.67 -5.72 3.00
N TRP A 308 27.85 -4.53 3.56
CA TRP A 308 28.70 -3.46 3.06
C TRP A 308 29.14 -2.54 4.21
N ALA A 309 30.11 -1.67 3.92
CA ALA A 309 30.61 -0.72 4.92
C ALA A 309 29.59 0.39 5.21
N ALA A 310 29.65 0.96 6.39
CA ALA A 310 28.88 2.14 6.76
C ALA A 310 29.18 3.33 5.82
N GLY A 311 28.17 4.13 5.52
CA GLY A 311 28.28 5.24 4.57
C GLY A 311 28.49 4.79 3.13
N CYS A 312 27.96 3.62 2.74
CA CYS A 312 28.01 3.11 1.36
C CYS A 312 27.38 4.10 0.36
N PRO A 313 28.12 4.56 -0.67
CA PRO A 313 27.64 5.56 -1.62
C PRO A 313 26.34 5.17 -2.33
N LEU A 314 26.21 3.94 -2.80
CA LEU A 314 24.98 3.48 -3.46
C LEU A 314 23.77 3.52 -2.51
N GLU A 315 23.96 3.14 -1.25
CA GLU A 315 22.86 3.18 -0.26
C GLU A 315 22.40 4.62 -0.03
N ARG A 316 23.34 5.55 0.12
CA ARG A 316 23.05 6.98 0.28
C ARG A 316 22.34 7.54 -0.95
N ALA A 317 22.89 7.32 -2.16
CA ALA A 317 22.30 7.82 -3.40
C ALA A 317 20.84 7.36 -3.59
N VAL A 318 20.54 6.10 -3.28
CA VAL A 318 19.17 5.56 -3.36
C VAL A 318 18.28 6.15 -2.25
N ALA A 319 18.80 6.31 -1.02
CA ALA A 319 18.04 6.89 0.08
C ALA A 319 17.69 8.36 -0.18
N ASP A 320 18.65 9.15 -0.68
CA ASP A 320 18.46 10.56 -1.00
C ASP A 320 17.50 10.75 -2.20
N LEU A 321 17.65 9.93 -3.25
CA LEU A 321 16.77 9.97 -4.42
C LEU A 321 15.32 9.66 -4.07
N LEU A 322 15.09 8.69 -3.20
CA LEU A 322 13.75 8.18 -2.86
C LEU A 322 13.23 8.69 -1.52
N LEU A 323 13.95 9.63 -0.89
CA LEU A 323 13.60 10.23 0.41
C LEU A 323 13.29 9.14 1.47
N LEU A 324 14.14 8.12 1.54
CA LEU A 324 13.97 6.99 2.44
C LEU A 324 14.50 7.25 3.86
N ASP A 325 15.06 8.42 4.11
CA ASP A 325 15.50 8.87 5.43
C ASP A 325 14.30 9.24 6.31
N ASP A 326 14.27 8.72 7.53
CA ASP A 326 13.15 8.90 8.47
C ASP A 326 13.24 10.20 9.29
N ALA A 327 13.82 11.25 8.76
CA ALA A 327 14.01 12.50 9.47
C ALA A 327 12.70 13.28 9.70
N ILE A 328 11.79 12.71 10.50
CA ILE A 328 10.82 13.55 11.23
C ILE A 328 11.61 14.15 12.39
N ALA A 329 11.62 15.47 12.45
CA ALA A 329 12.25 16.16 13.58
C ALA A 329 11.68 15.59 14.89
N THR A 330 12.57 15.14 15.78
CA THR A 330 12.19 14.58 17.09
C THR A 330 11.77 15.68 18.07
N ASP A 331 12.06 16.93 17.74
CA ASP A 331 11.75 18.09 18.57
C ASP A 331 10.25 18.41 18.57
N ASN A 332 9.75 18.88 19.70
CA ASN A 332 8.38 19.34 19.83
C ASN A 332 8.21 20.70 19.11
N PRO A 333 7.55 20.76 17.94
CA PRO A 333 7.43 22.00 17.19
C PRO A 333 6.55 23.01 17.93
N THR A 334 7.08 24.23 18.17
CA THR A 334 6.39 25.34 18.84
C THR A 334 6.08 26.46 17.85
N GLY A 335 5.14 27.34 18.22
CA GLY A 335 4.76 28.50 17.42
C GLY A 335 3.30 28.50 16.97
N ALA A 336 2.88 29.59 16.33
CA ALA A 336 1.54 29.72 15.78
C ALA A 336 1.34 28.76 14.60
N LEU A 337 0.14 28.16 14.54
CA LEU A 337 -0.26 27.28 13.45
C LEU A 337 -0.60 28.10 12.20
N THR A 338 0.01 27.78 11.08
CA THR A 338 -0.34 28.31 9.76
C THR A 338 -0.72 27.19 8.82
N LEU A 339 -1.71 27.44 7.98
CA LEU A 339 -2.22 26.48 6.99
C LEU A 339 -2.09 27.09 5.60
N ALA A 340 -1.56 26.34 4.64
CA ALA A 340 -1.42 26.80 3.27
C ALA A 340 -1.44 25.62 2.28
N PRO A 341 -1.93 25.83 1.05
CA PRO A 341 -1.71 24.87 -0.02
C PRO A 341 -0.22 24.82 -0.39
N LEU A 342 0.26 23.64 -0.80
CA LEU A 342 1.59 23.51 -1.38
C LEU A 342 1.56 24.07 -2.80
N PRO A 343 2.40 25.04 -3.17
CA PRO A 343 2.47 25.55 -4.53
C PRO A 343 2.83 24.45 -5.55
N ALA A 344 2.26 24.51 -6.74
CA ALA A 344 2.52 23.52 -7.81
C ALA A 344 4.01 23.42 -8.19
N ASN A 345 4.76 24.53 -8.10
CA ASN A 345 6.19 24.59 -8.38
C ASN A 345 7.08 24.39 -7.14
N ALA A 346 6.53 23.88 -6.04
CA ALA A 346 7.27 23.75 -4.78
C ALA A 346 8.47 22.80 -4.88
N TRP A 347 8.37 21.74 -5.67
CA TRP A 347 9.50 20.83 -5.92
C TRP A 347 10.69 21.53 -6.58
N GLN A 348 10.43 22.49 -7.44
CA GLN A 348 11.47 23.26 -8.14
C GLN A 348 12.07 24.36 -7.27
N ASN A 349 11.20 25.16 -6.63
CA ASN A 349 11.62 26.38 -5.93
C ASN A 349 11.97 26.15 -4.45
N HIS A 350 11.28 25.21 -3.80
CA HIS A 350 11.43 24.96 -2.36
C HIS A 350 11.37 23.44 -2.06
N PRO A 351 12.25 22.60 -2.64
CA PRO A 351 12.16 21.14 -2.60
C PRO A 351 12.14 20.55 -1.17
N ALA A 352 12.69 21.24 -0.20
CA ALA A 352 12.65 20.83 1.19
C ALA A 352 11.22 20.73 1.77
N GLN A 353 10.28 21.57 1.30
CA GLN A 353 8.90 21.54 1.79
C GLN A 353 8.13 20.30 1.34
N PRO A 354 8.02 19.99 0.01
CA PRO A 354 7.34 18.77 -0.42
C PRO A 354 8.06 17.49 0.04
N ALA A 355 9.40 17.52 0.20
CA ALA A 355 10.14 16.39 0.76
C ALA A 355 9.75 16.15 2.24
N ALA A 356 9.68 17.20 3.07
CA ALA A 356 9.24 17.07 4.46
C ALA A 356 7.76 16.65 4.57
N LEU A 357 6.89 17.15 3.67
CA LEU A 357 5.50 16.70 3.56
C LEU A 357 5.44 15.20 3.23
N TYR A 358 6.21 14.75 2.23
CA TYR A 358 6.26 13.33 1.86
C TYR A 358 6.70 12.46 3.03
N ARG A 359 7.80 12.82 3.73
CA ARG A 359 8.29 12.08 4.91
C ARG A 359 7.24 11.99 6.01
N LEU A 360 6.52 13.08 6.30
CA LEU A 360 5.45 13.08 7.29
C LEU A 360 4.29 12.16 6.88
N LEU A 361 3.87 12.20 5.61
CA LEU A 361 2.85 11.30 5.09
C LEU A 361 3.31 9.84 5.07
N ALA A 362 4.56 9.60 4.70
CA ALA A 362 5.16 8.25 4.68
C ALA A 362 5.19 7.63 6.07
N SER A 363 5.55 8.39 7.09
CA SER A 363 5.64 7.91 8.47
C SER A 363 4.30 7.50 9.09
N ALA A 364 3.20 8.13 8.67
CA ALA A 364 1.88 7.92 9.26
C ALA A 364 1.07 6.79 8.60
N HIS A 365 1.49 6.29 7.46
CA HIS A 365 0.74 5.30 6.68
C HIS A 365 1.37 3.91 6.72
N TYR A 366 0.51 2.88 6.75
CA TYR A 366 0.91 1.48 6.84
C TYR A 366 1.74 1.01 5.63
N ARG A 367 1.40 1.47 4.42
CA ARG A 367 2.15 1.21 3.19
C ARG A 367 2.45 2.51 2.48
N THR A 368 3.72 2.85 2.41
CA THR A 368 4.25 3.89 1.53
C THR A 368 5.27 3.24 0.61
N SER A 369 5.18 3.51 -0.67
CA SER A 369 6.13 3.00 -1.64
C SER A 369 6.81 4.17 -2.37
N PRO A 370 7.98 3.96 -2.97
CA PRO A 370 8.60 4.96 -3.84
C PRO A 370 7.70 5.43 -5.00
N LEU A 371 6.70 4.63 -5.38
CA LEU A 371 5.69 5.02 -6.37
C LEU A 371 4.83 6.20 -5.89
N ASP A 372 4.59 6.31 -4.59
CA ASP A 372 3.86 7.45 -4.03
C ASP A 372 4.64 8.76 -4.23
N LEU A 373 5.97 8.72 -4.11
CA LEU A 373 6.82 9.87 -4.40
C LEU A 373 6.71 10.30 -5.87
N ARG A 374 6.78 9.32 -6.81
CA ARG A 374 6.58 9.57 -8.23
C ARG A 374 5.22 10.20 -8.51
N ARG A 375 4.17 9.65 -7.90
CA ARG A 375 2.79 10.14 -8.01
C ARG A 375 2.67 11.57 -7.49
N MET A 376 3.27 11.89 -6.36
CA MET A 376 3.25 13.23 -5.78
C MET A 376 3.96 14.27 -6.65
N MET A 377 5.01 13.86 -7.37
CA MET A 377 5.78 14.75 -8.22
C MET A 377 5.09 15.06 -9.54
N ASP A 378 4.61 14.02 -10.26
CA ASP A 378 4.27 14.14 -11.68
C ASP A 378 2.86 13.70 -12.04
N ALA A 379 2.11 13.00 -11.16
CA ALA A 379 0.74 12.59 -11.51
C ALA A 379 -0.21 13.80 -11.55
N PRO A 380 -1.11 13.88 -12.53
CA PRO A 380 -2.11 14.94 -12.58
C PRO A 380 -3.12 14.84 -11.43
N GLY A 381 -3.81 15.95 -11.15
CA GLY A 381 -4.90 15.99 -10.17
C GLY A 381 -4.47 15.78 -8.71
N GLN A 382 -3.20 16.09 -8.37
CA GLN A 382 -2.69 16.00 -7.00
C GLN A 382 -2.72 17.37 -6.32
N HIS A 383 -3.28 17.43 -5.10
CA HIS A 383 -3.35 18.66 -4.29
C HIS A 383 -2.83 18.37 -2.89
N PHE A 384 -2.08 19.31 -2.34
CA PHE A 384 -1.46 19.17 -1.02
C PHE A 384 -1.73 20.38 -0.16
N TRP A 385 -2.01 20.11 1.13
CA TRP A 385 -2.13 21.13 2.16
C TRP A 385 -1.11 20.89 3.26
N LEU A 386 -0.50 21.97 3.74
CA LEU A 386 0.49 21.98 4.80
C LEU A 386 -0.06 22.68 6.04
N ALA A 387 0.25 22.13 7.20
CA ALA A 387 0.17 22.80 8.49
C ALA A 387 1.59 22.99 9.02
N LYS A 388 1.93 24.22 9.40
CA LYS A 388 3.26 24.58 9.91
C LYS A 388 3.16 25.24 11.28
N LYS A 389 4.15 24.96 12.15
CA LYS A 389 4.48 25.75 13.32
C LYS A 389 5.88 26.30 13.11
N ALA A 390 6.02 27.62 13.02
CA ALA A 390 7.23 28.28 12.52
C ALA A 390 7.67 27.67 11.17
N GLN A 391 8.87 27.09 11.06
CA GLN A 391 9.38 26.47 9.84
C GLN A 391 9.08 24.95 9.74
N ASN A 392 8.57 24.35 10.82
CA ASN A 392 8.37 22.91 10.89
C ASN A 392 7.00 22.52 10.31
N ILE A 393 6.98 21.55 9.41
CA ILE A 393 5.74 20.94 8.91
C ILE A 393 5.22 20.00 10.00
N VAL A 394 4.04 20.33 10.55
CA VAL A 394 3.38 19.59 11.62
C VAL A 394 2.12 18.86 11.17
N GLY A 395 1.67 19.11 9.94
CA GLY A 395 0.53 18.42 9.36
C GLY A 395 0.59 18.46 7.84
N ALA A 396 0.07 17.42 7.21
CA ALA A 396 0.01 17.25 5.77
C ALA A 396 -1.29 16.56 5.36
N LEU A 397 -1.91 17.05 4.29
CA LEU A 397 -3.07 16.44 3.64
C LEU A 397 -2.79 16.33 2.15
N TRP A 398 -2.96 15.13 1.60
CA TRP A 398 -2.86 14.82 0.19
C TRP A 398 -4.23 14.47 -0.38
N LEU A 399 -4.69 15.25 -1.35
CA LEU A 399 -5.94 15.05 -2.06
C LEU A 399 -5.68 14.65 -3.51
N VAL A 400 -6.54 13.80 -4.04
CA VAL A 400 -6.49 13.31 -5.43
C VAL A 400 -7.83 13.58 -6.08
N GLU A 401 -7.82 14.18 -7.27
CA GLU A 401 -9.04 14.40 -8.06
C GLU A 401 -9.64 13.08 -8.52
N GLU A 402 -10.95 12.96 -8.40
CA GLU A 402 -11.73 11.81 -8.82
C GLU A 402 -13.08 12.22 -9.40
N GLY A 403 -13.67 11.36 -10.20
CA GLY A 403 -14.98 11.63 -10.81
C GLY A 403 -14.90 12.46 -12.07
N GLY A 404 -15.99 13.19 -12.41
CA GLY A 404 -16.10 13.91 -13.66
C GLY A 404 -16.15 13.00 -14.89
N LEU A 405 -16.51 11.74 -14.71
CA LEU A 405 -16.62 10.76 -15.80
C LEU A 405 -17.88 11.03 -16.63
N SER A 406 -17.88 10.59 -17.90
CA SER A 406 -19.07 10.72 -18.71
C SER A 406 -20.25 9.93 -18.12
N PRO A 407 -21.50 10.35 -18.34
CA PRO A 407 -22.68 9.62 -17.86
C PRO A 407 -22.72 8.17 -18.35
N GLU A 408 -22.31 7.93 -19.59
CA GLU A 408 -22.26 6.61 -20.21
C GLU A 408 -21.25 5.72 -19.48
N LEU A 409 -20.03 6.22 -19.25
CA LEU A 409 -18.99 5.48 -18.53
C LEU A 409 -19.42 5.19 -17.08
N SER A 410 -20.04 6.16 -16.40
CA SER A 410 -20.54 5.98 -15.04
C SER A 410 -21.59 4.87 -14.97
N GLN A 411 -22.54 4.84 -15.92
CA GLN A 411 -23.55 3.79 -16.03
C GLN A 411 -22.94 2.42 -16.37
N ALA A 412 -21.93 2.37 -17.25
CA ALA A 412 -21.22 1.14 -17.55
C ALA A 412 -20.43 0.59 -16.34
N ILE A 413 -19.85 1.49 -15.51
CA ILE A 413 -19.22 1.14 -14.23
C ILE A 413 -20.26 0.57 -13.26
N TRP A 414 -21.40 1.24 -13.11
CA TRP A 414 -22.50 0.79 -12.24
C TRP A 414 -22.99 -0.63 -12.62
N ALA A 415 -23.14 -0.90 -13.91
CA ALA A 415 -23.55 -2.21 -14.42
C ALA A 415 -22.44 -3.27 -14.37
N GLY A 416 -21.20 -2.89 -14.08
CA GLY A 416 -20.04 -3.77 -13.96
C GLY A 416 -19.33 -4.09 -15.29
N PHE A 417 -19.66 -3.40 -16.39
CA PHE A 417 -19.03 -3.61 -17.71
C PHE A 417 -17.68 -2.92 -17.87
N ARG A 418 -17.42 -1.84 -17.11
CA ARG A 418 -16.19 -1.06 -17.18
C ARG A 418 -15.59 -0.85 -15.80
N ARG A 419 -14.26 -0.80 -15.74
CA ARG A 419 -13.48 -0.45 -14.54
C ARG A 419 -12.24 0.34 -14.97
N PRO A 420 -12.35 1.65 -15.21
CA PRO A 420 -11.20 2.48 -15.55
C PRO A 420 -10.20 2.53 -14.37
N ARG A 421 -8.98 2.94 -14.65
CA ARG A 421 -7.97 3.16 -13.61
C ARG A 421 -8.29 4.41 -12.79
N GLY A 422 -7.80 4.47 -11.56
CA GLY A 422 -8.03 5.60 -10.66
C GLY A 422 -9.48 5.70 -10.18
N ASN A 423 -9.89 6.91 -9.77
CA ASN A 423 -11.27 7.22 -9.37
C ASN A 423 -11.84 6.28 -8.29
N LEU A 424 -11.04 5.92 -7.29
CA LEU A 424 -11.35 4.85 -6.33
C LEU A 424 -12.73 5.01 -5.67
N VAL A 425 -13.03 6.17 -5.09
CA VAL A 425 -14.31 6.40 -4.41
C VAL A 425 -15.41 6.66 -5.42
N ALA A 426 -15.18 7.49 -6.42
CA ALA A 426 -16.18 7.80 -7.45
C ALA A 426 -16.67 6.53 -8.17
N GLN A 427 -15.74 5.65 -8.61
CA GLN A 427 -16.11 4.36 -9.19
C GLN A 427 -16.81 3.44 -8.21
N SER A 428 -16.37 3.45 -6.95
CA SER A 428 -16.95 2.59 -5.93
C SER A 428 -18.40 2.97 -5.61
N LEU A 429 -18.70 4.26 -5.61
CA LEU A 429 -20.07 4.75 -5.45
C LEU A 429 -20.96 4.34 -6.63
N ALA A 430 -20.46 4.38 -7.85
CA ALA A 430 -21.20 3.84 -9.00
C ALA A 430 -21.33 2.31 -8.92
N ALA A 431 -20.23 1.57 -8.82
CA ALA A 431 -20.21 0.10 -8.90
C ALA A 431 -20.91 -0.60 -7.73
N HIS A 432 -20.90 -0.01 -6.55
CA HIS A 432 -21.41 -0.60 -5.31
C HIS A 432 -22.46 0.25 -4.60
N GLY A 433 -22.63 1.52 -4.98
CA GLY A 433 -23.70 2.41 -4.51
C GLY A 433 -24.99 2.26 -5.31
N GLY A 434 -26.03 3.03 -4.96
CA GLY A 434 -27.32 3.03 -5.62
C GLY A 434 -27.37 3.89 -6.89
N SER A 435 -26.46 4.86 -7.05
CA SER A 435 -26.53 5.89 -8.08
C SER A 435 -25.73 5.55 -9.34
N PRO A 436 -26.37 5.23 -10.50
CA PRO A 436 -25.66 4.96 -11.75
C PRO A 436 -24.81 6.13 -12.27
N LEU A 437 -25.12 7.35 -11.85
CA LEU A 437 -24.42 8.58 -12.24
C LEU A 437 -23.46 9.11 -11.15
N ALA A 438 -23.19 8.36 -10.08
CA ALA A 438 -22.34 8.82 -8.98
C ALA A 438 -20.95 9.28 -9.44
N ALA A 439 -20.36 8.62 -10.44
CA ALA A 439 -19.03 8.97 -10.93
C ALA A 439 -18.99 10.19 -11.86
N THR A 440 -20.11 10.79 -12.21
CA THR A 440 -20.15 12.04 -12.99
C THR A 440 -19.83 13.27 -12.16
N LEU A 441 -20.06 13.21 -10.84
CA LEU A 441 -19.71 14.29 -9.93
C LEU A 441 -18.20 14.38 -9.73
N ARG A 442 -17.70 15.60 -9.56
CA ARG A 442 -16.29 15.87 -9.32
C ARG A 442 -15.98 15.80 -7.82
N GLY A 443 -15.05 14.95 -7.45
CA GLY A 443 -14.63 14.80 -6.07
C GLY A 443 -13.13 14.99 -5.89
N ARG A 444 -12.70 15.25 -4.64
CA ARG A 444 -11.31 15.14 -4.22
C ARG A 444 -11.21 14.15 -3.07
N ARG A 445 -10.46 13.06 -3.28
CA ARG A 445 -10.28 12.06 -2.25
C ARG A 445 -9.08 12.36 -1.37
N ALA A 446 -9.29 12.40 -0.05
CA ALA A 446 -8.20 12.38 0.91
C ALA A 446 -7.45 11.03 0.78
N SER A 447 -6.34 11.07 0.04
CA SER A 447 -5.48 9.91 -0.15
C SER A 447 -4.70 9.62 1.13
N ARG A 448 -4.15 10.69 1.74
CA ARG A 448 -3.40 10.58 2.99
C ARG A 448 -3.56 11.85 3.83
N ILE A 449 -3.56 11.67 5.14
CA ILE A 449 -3.48 12.75 6.12
C ILE A 449 -2.57 12.32 7.26
N ALA A 450 -1.68 13.22 7.68
CA ALA A 450 -0.77 12.98 8.77
C ALA A 450 -0.61 14.22 9.66
N VAL A 451 -0.41 13.99 10.94
CA VAL A 451 -0.06 15.03 11.92
C VAL A 451 1.13 14.54 12.72
N HIS A 452 2.12 15.41 12.89
CA HIS A 452 3.33 15.15 13.67
C HIS A 452 2.96 14.57 15.05
N PRO A 453 3.62 13.49 15.54
CA PRO A 453 3.23 12.80 16.76
C PRO A 453 3.03 13.71 17.97
N HIS A 454 3.93 14.67 18.19
CA HIS A 454 3.86 15.64 19.30
C HIS A 454 2.76 16.70 19.16
N CYS A 455 2.14 16.83 17.97
CA CYS A 455 1.08 17.80 17.68
C CYS A 455 -0.28 17.14 17.44
N GLN A 456 -0.39 15.83 17.69
CA GLN A 456 -1.66 15.12 17.55
C GLN A 456 -2.66 15.57 18.63
N ARG A 457 -3.96 15.46 18.32
CA ARG A 457 -5.10 15.87 19.16
C ARG A 457 -5.23 17.39 19.41
N GLU A 458 -4.41 18.20 18.78
CA GLU A 458 -4.52 19.68 18.81
C GLU A 458 -5.52 20.23 17.74
N GLY A 459 -6.22 19.38 17.00
CA GLY A 459 -7.18 19.80 15.98
C GLY A 459 -6.58 20.07 14.59
N ILE A 460 -5.26 19.90 14.40
CA ILE A 460 -4.55 20.21 13.14
C ILE A 460 -5.13 19.43 11.95
N GLY A 461 -5.39 18.11 12.11
CA GLY A 461 -5.98 17.31 11.02
C GLY A 461 -7.35 17.83 10.59
N ARG A 462 -8.20 18.24 11.55
CA ARG A 462 -9.51 18.85 11.25
C ARG A 462 -9.36 20.21 10.57
N ALA A 463 -8.39 21.01 10.99
CA ALA A 463 -8.11 22.31 10.37
C ALA A 463 -7.65 22.14 8.91
N LEU A 464 -6.79 21.17 8.60
CA LEU A 464 -6.39 20.82 7.23
C LEU A 464 -7.58 20.43 6.34
N VAL A 465 -8.47 19.58 6.84
CA VAL A 465 -9.69 19.20 6.13
C VAL A 465 -10.62 20.38 5.93
N ALA A 466 -10.72 21.28 6.92
CA ALA A 466 -11.55 22.48 6.82
C ALA A 466 -11.06 23.42 5.71
N GLN A 467 -9.74 23.62 5.57
CA GLN A 467 -9.16 24.41 4.47
C GLN A 467 -9.41 23.77 3.09
N ALA A 468 -9.39 22.45 3.01
CA ALA A 468 -9.65 21.71 1.78
C ALA A 468 -11.12 21.82 1.28
N ARG A 469 -12.06 22.32 2.11
CA ARG A 469 -13.45 22.60 1.70
C ARG A 469 -13.57 23.71 0.67
N ASP A 470 -12.62 24.64 0.67
CA ASP A 470 -12.52 25.68 -0.37
C ASP A 470 -11.95 25.05 -1.67
N SER A 471 -12.73 24.16 -2.24
CA SER A 471 -12.38 23.36 -3.42
C SER A 471 -13.48 23.45 -4.46
N ASP A 472 -13.11 23.64 -5.71
CA ASP A 472 -14.03 23.60 -6.85
C ASP A 472 -14.37 22.13 -7.21
N CYS A 473 -15.12 21.46 -6.32
CA CYS A 473 -15.62 20.11 -6.53
C CYS A 473 -16.93 19.89 -5.76
N ASP A 474 -17.65 18.80 -6.07
CA ASP A 474 -18.95 18.50 -5.48
C ASP A 474 -18.83 17.91 -4.07
N TYR A 475 -17.71 17.20 -3.79
CA TYR A 475 -17.47 16.59 -2.49
C TYR A 475 -15.98 16.32 -2.23
N LEU A 476 -15.61 16.28 -0.95
CA LEU A 476 -14.41 15.55 -0.53
C LEU A 476 -14.81 14.12 -0.16
N SER A 477 -13.91 13.17 -0.41
CA SER A 477 -14.15 11.77 -0.07
C SER A 477 -12.97 11.16 0.70
N VAL A 478 -13.24 10.05 1.38
CA VAL A 478 -12.21 9.22 2.01
C VAL A 478 -12.57 7.74 1.90
N SER A 479 -11.53 6.90 1.69
CA SER A 479 -11.60 5.45 1.83
C SER A 479 -10.58 5.02 2.88
N PHE A 480 -11.01 4.31 3.91
CA PHE A 480 -10.15 3.95 5.04
C PHE A 480 -10.51 2.57 5.61
N GLY A 481 -9.51 1.89 6.21
CA GLY A 481 -9.76 0.72 7.05
C GLY A 481 -10.52 1.16 8.30
N PHE A 482 -11.72 0.63 8.48
CA PHE A 482 -12.62 1.07 9.55
C PHE A 482 -12.06 0.73 10.93
N THR A 483 -11.95 1.77 11.74
CA THR A 483 -11.85 1.70 13.20
C THR A 483 -12.73 2.80 13.79
N GLN A 484 -13.30 2.60 14.97
CA GLN A 484 -14.13 3.63 15.64
C GLN A 484 -13.39 4.96 15.80
N ALA A 485 -12.07 4.93 16.07
CA ALA A 485 -11.27 6.13 16.23
C ALA A 485 -11.13 6.93 14.92
N LEU A 486 -10.87 6.24 13.78
CA LEU A 486 -10.80 6.89 12.47
C LEU A 486 -12.16 7.39 12.01
N TRP A 487 -13.21 6.59 12.20
CA TRP A 487 -14.57 7.04 11.88
C TRP A 487 -14.95 8.28 12.68
N HIS A 488 -14.70 8.31 13.98
CA HIS A 488 -14.95 9.47 14.83
C HIS A 488 -14.20 10.73 14.38
N PHE A 489 -12.95 10.58 13.89
CA PHE A 489 -12.20 11.69 13.31
C PHE A 489 -12.90 12.25 12.06
N TRP A 490 -13.26 11.38 11.09
CA TRP A 490 -13.90 11.80 9.85
C TRP A 490 -15.30 12.38 10.08
N GLN A 491 -16.06 11.77 10.98
CA GLN A 491 -17.36 12.28 11.40
C GLN A 491 -17.25 13.70 11.98
N ARG A 492 -16.26 13.96 12.84
CA ARG A 492 -16.00 15.31 13.38
C ARG A 492 -15.55 16.31 12.32
N CYS A 493 -15.00 15.85 11.22
CA CYS A 493 -14.71 16.68 10.05
C CYS A 493 -15.98 16.96 9.20
N GLY A 494 -17.11 16.35 9.52
CA GLY A 494 -18.38 16.51 8.81
C GLY A 494 -18.62 15.50 7.68
N PHE A 495 -17.84 14.42 7.63
CA PHE A 495 -18.05 13.37 6.64
C PHE A 495 -19.27 12.50 7.00
N MET A 496 -19.99 12.08 5.98
CA MET A 496 -21.12 11.18 6.02
C MET A 496 -20.70 9.80 5.51
N LEU A 497 -21.00 8.75 6.29
CA LEU A 497 -20.68 7.38 5.91
C LEU A 497 -21.61 6.93 4.78
N VAL A 498 -21.07 6.49 3.67
CA VAL A 498 -21.85 6.16 2.45
C VAL A 498 -21.66 4.73 1.96
N ARG A 499 -20.59 4.06 2.39
CA ARG A 499 -20.35 2.67 1.99
C ARG A 499 -19.53 1.92 3.02
N LEU A 500 -19.84 0.63 3.19
CA LEU A 500 -19.13 -0.34 4.01
C LEU A 500 -18.70 -1.54 3.15
N GLY A 501 -17.47 -1.99 3.33
CA GLY A 501 -16.94 -3.17 2.65
C GLY A 501 -17.44 -4.46 3.28
N SER A 502 -17.52 -5.51 2.48
CA SER A 502 -17.91 -6.87 2.92
C SER A 502 -16.72 -7.80 3.18
N GLN A 503 -15.50 -7.36 2.87
CA GLN A 503 -14.28 -8.15 3.06
C GLN A 503 -13.22 -7.32 3.78
N LYS A 504 -12.41 -7.99 4.59
CA LYS A 504 -11.24 -7.38 5.23
C LYS A 504 -10.13 -7.19 4.21
N GLU A 505 -9.52 -6.03 4.25
CA GLU A 505 -8.32 -5.76 3.45
C GLU A 505 -7.13 -6.58 3.98
N ALA A 506 -6.41 -7.23 3.08
CA ALA A 506 -5.24 -8.02 3.43
C ALA A 506 -4.15 -7.19 4.13
N SER A 507 -4.05 -5.89 3.81
CA SER A 507 -3.01 -5.01 4.36
C SER A 507 -3.32 -4.49 5.77
N SER A 508 -4.57 -4.14 6.05
CA SER A 508 -4.98 -3.53 7.33
C SER A 508 -5.67 -4.53 8.27
N GLY A 509 -6.18 -5.63 7.73
CA GLY A 509 -7.05 -6.57 8.45
C GLY A 509 -8.41 -5.97 8.84
N CYS A 510 -8.72 -4.76 8.39
CA CYS A 510 -9.96 -4.04 8.66
C CYS A 510 -10.91 -4.11 7.45
N PHE A 511 -12.20 -3.98 7.69
CA PHE A 511 -13.15 -3.72 6.62
C PHE A 511 -12.98 -2.29 6.10
N THR A 512 -13.16 -2.08 4.80
CA THR A 512 -13.11 -0.74 4.21
C THR A 512 -14.38 0.03 4.51
N ALA A 513 -14.25 1.31 4.83
CA ALA A 513 -15.36 2.26 4.87
C ALA A 513 -15.07 3.44 3.94
N MET A 514 -16.13 4.00 3.34
CA MET A 514 -16.04 5.20 2.52
C MET A 514 -17.02 6.24 3.04
N ALA A 515 -16.55 7.49 3.08
CA ALA A 515 -17.35 8.61 3.52
C ALA A 515 -17.18 9.82 2.61
N LEU A 516 -18.22 10.65 2.51
CA LEU A 516 -18.26 11.88 1.73
C LEU A 516 -18.45 13.09 2.65
N LEU A 517 -17.77 14.17 2.32
CA LEU A 517 -18.04 15.51 2.83
C LEU A 517 -18.60 16.32 1.66
N PRO A 518 -19.93 16.50 1.56
CA PRO A 518 -20.54 17.20 0.44
C PRO A 518 -20.22 18.70 0.49
N LEU A 519 -20.04 19.32 -0.69
CA LEU A 519 -19.70 20.73 -0.86
C LEU A 519 -20.69 21.46 -1.78
N SER A 520 -21.27 20.77 -2.77
CA SER A 520 -22.30 21.29 -3.65
C SER A 520 -23.67 20.69 -3.33
N GLU A 521 -24.74 21.26 -3.89
CA GLU A 521 -26.11 20.69 -3.79
C GLU A 521 -26.16 19.26 -4.33
N ALA A 522 -25.54 18.99 -5.48
CA ALA A 522 -25.43 17.65 -6.07
C ALA A 522 -24.64 16.69 -5.18
N GLY A 523 -23.55 17.17 -4.55
CA GLY A 523 -22.78 16.41 -3.57
C GLY A 523 -23.61 16.06 -2.33
N HIS A 524 -24.43 16.99 -1.82
CA HIS A 524 -25.35 16.74 -0.71
C HIS A 524 -26.44 15.71 -1.09
N ALA A 525 -27.03 15.83 -2.29
CA ALA A 525 -28.02 14.88 -2.77
C ALA A 525 -27.44 13.46 -2.84
N LEU A 526 -26.25 13.30 -3.43
CA LEU A 526 -25.55 12.01 -3.52
C LEU A 526 -25.24 11.44 -2.13
N ALA A 527 -24.64 12.23 -1.24
CA ALA A 527 -24.24 11.75 0.10
C ALA A 527 -25.45 11.32 0.94
N ASN A 528 -26.55 12.09 0.91
CA ASN A 528 -27.78 11.77 1.62
C ASN A 528 -28.42 10.48 1.06
N HIS A 529 -28.50 10.36 -0.26
CA HIS A 529 -29.04 9.18 -0.93
C HIS A 529 -28.26 7.90 -0.55
N GLU A 530 -26.95 7.90 -0.70
CA GLU A 530 -26.11 6.74 -0.39
C GLU A 530 -26.11 6.41 1.11
N GLN A 531 -26.20 7.42 1.98
CA GLN A 531 -26.33 7.19 3.43
C GLN A 531 -27.65 6.55 3.80
N GLN A 532 -28.77 6.99 3.22
CA GLN A 532 -30.09 6.39 3.44
C GLN A 532 -30.15 4.96 2.91
N ARG A 533 -29.57 4.73 1.73
CA ARG A 533 -29.44 3.38 1.15
C ARG A 533 -28.63 2.48 2.10
N LEU A 534 -27.49 2.94 2.58
CA LEU A 534 -26.64 2.20 3.52
C LEU A 534 -27.40 1.86 4.82
N ALA A 535 -28.19 2.80 5.35
CA ALA A 535 -29.02 2.58 6.54
C ALA A 535 -30.08 1.48 6.30
N ARG A 536 -30.70 1.45 5.11
CA ARG A 536 -31.64 0.40 4.70
C ARG A 536 -30.97 -0.97 4.58
N ASP A 537 -29.71 -1.03 4.11
CA ASP A 537 -28.96 -2.27 3.87
C ASP A 537 -28.31 -2.83 5.14
N LEU A 538 -28.07 -1.98 6.15
CA LEU A 538 -27.35 -2.35 7.39
C LEU A 538 -27.86 -3.61 8.10
N PRO A 539 -29.18 -3.90 8.18
CA PRO A 539 -29.69 -5.12 8.82
C PRO A 539 -29.14 -6.43 8.21
N TRP A 540 -28.75 -6.40 6.94
CA TRP A 540 -28.20 -7.56 6.23
C TRP A 540 -26.66 -7.55 6.10
N LEU A 541 -26.00 -6.55 6.67
CA LEU A 541 -24.54 -6.47 6.72
C LEU A 541 -24.03 -7.02 8.06
N SER A 542 -24.03 -8.35 8.22
CA SER A 542 -23.76 -9.04 9.48
C SER A 542 -22.47 -8.61 10.19
N HIS A 543 -21.41 -8.31 9.43
CA HIS A 543 -20.10 -7.89 9.97
C HIS A 543 -20.12 -6.50 10.63
N TRP A 544 -21.20 -5.71 10.44
CA TRP A 544 -21.31 -4.34 10.90
C TRP A 544 -22.35 -4.16 12.01
N GLN A 545 -23.01 -5.25 12.41
CA GLN A 545 -23.96 -5.23 13.50
C GLN A 545 -23.24 -4.92 14.82
N GLY A 546 -23.77 -3.96 15.58
CA GLY A 546 -23.19 -3.50 16.85
C GLY A 546 -22.16 -2.36 16.73
N GLU A 547 -21.72 -2.00 15.52
CA GLU A 547 -20.83 -0.85 15.32
C GLU A 547 -21.60 0.49 15.39
N LYS A 548 -20.97 1.51 16.01
CA LYS A 548 -21.55 2.87 16.11
C LYS A 548 -21.27 3.66 14.83
N LEU A 549 -22.17 3.56 13.86
CA LEU A 549 -21.99 4.10 12.51
C LEU A 549 -22.56 5.50 12.30
N ALA A 550 -23.44 5.96 13.20
CA ALA A 550 -24.14 7.25 13.10
C ALA A 550 -24.91 7.41 11.77
N LEU A 551 -25.65 6.39 11.38
CA LEU A 551 -26.55 6.41 10.21
C LEU A 551 -27.93 6.94 10.59
N PRO A 552 -28.69 7.51 9.63
CA PRO A 552 -30.09 7.87 9.85
C PRO A 552 -30.95 6.61 10.09
N PRO A 553 -32.16 6.77 10.63
CA PRO A 553 -33.09 5.64 10.73
C PRO A 553 -33.36 5.03 9.37
N ALA A 554 -33.38 3.69 9.31
CA ALA A 554 -33.72 2.98 8.08
C ALA A 554 -35.17 3.27 7.66
N GLN A 555 -35.36 3.60 6.38
CA GLN A 555 -36.69 3.84 5.81
C GLN A 555 -37.06 2.70 4.86
N GLY A 556 -38.18 2.01 5.17
CA GLY A 556 -38.76 0.98 4.31
C GLY A 556 -37.99 -0.35 4.31
N SER A 557 -38.69 -1.43 4.56
CA SER A 557 -38.17 -2.81 4.51
C SER A 557 -38.57 -3.55 3.24
N THR A 558 -39.41 -2.96 2.39
CA THR A 558 -39.90 -3.54 1.14
C THR A 558 -39.06 -3.10 -0.04
N LEU A 559 -39.14 -3.84 -1.16
CA LEU A 559 -38.50 -3.48 -2.41
C LEU A 559 -39.01 -2.14 -2.94
N ASN A 560 -38.10 -1.28 -3.38
CA ASN A 560 -38.40 -0.04 -4.09
C ASN A 560 -37.84 -0.06 -5.52
N ASP A 561 -38.03 1.01 -6.28
CA ASP A 561 -37.58 1.09 -7.68
C ASP A 561 -36.07 0.97 -7.84
N GLU A 562 -35.30 1.46 -6.85
CA GLU A 562 -33.83 1.34 -6.84
C GLU A 562 -33.42 -0.10 -6.61
N ASP A 563 -34.05 -0.81 -5.68
CA ASP A 563 -33.79 -2.24 -5.45
C ASP A 563 -34.08 -3.05 -6.72
N TRP A 564 -35.17 -2.75 -7.41
CA TRP A 564 -35.49 -3.40 -8.68
C TRP A 564 -34.40 -3.20 -9.75
N LEU A 565 -33.89 -1.97 -9.86
CA LEU A 565 -32.81 -1.66 -10.80
C LEU A 565 -31.52 -2.37 -10.40
N GLU A 566 -31.18 -2.41 -9.11
CA GLU A 566 -29.99 -3.13 -8.61
C GLU A 566 -30.09 -4.64 -8.83
N LEU A 567 -31.25 -5.23 -8.57
CA LEU A 567 -31.52 -6.64 -8.81
C LEU A 567 -31.42 -6.99 -10.29
N ALA A 568 -31.96 -6.15 -11.18
CA ALA A 568 -31.80 -6.32 -12.62
C ALA A 568 -30.33 -6.20 -13.05
N GLY A 569 -29.59 -5.25 -12.47
CA GLY A 569 -28.15 -5.09 -12.70
C GLY A 569 -27.34 -6.32 -12.26
N PHE A 570 -27.71 -6.97 -11.16
CA PHE A 570 -27.12 -8.21 -10.72
C PHE A 570 -27.51 -9.39 -11.62
N ALA A 571 -28.80 -9.56 -11.90
CA ALA A 571 -29.32 -10.71 -12.63
C ALA A 571 -28.91 -10.70 -14.13
N PHE A 572 -28.93 -9.54 -14.78
CA PHE A 572 -28.83 -9.43 -16.24
C PHE A 572 -27.60 -8.64 -16.76
N ALA A 573 -26.79 -8.08 -15.87
CA ALA A 573 -25.53 -7.43 -16.19
C ALA A 573 -24.38 -8.04 -15.33
N HIS A 574 -23.38 -7.23 -14.97
CA HIS A 574 -22.21 -7.69 -14.21
C HIS A 574 -22.06 -7.07 -12.82
N ARG A 575 -23.12 -6.45 -12.29
CA ARG A 575 -23.12 -5.90 -10.96
C ARG A 575 -22.74 -6.99 -9.92
N PRO A 576 -21.82 -6.74 -8.97
CA PRO A 576 -21.37 -7.76 -8.03
C PRO A 576 -22.45 -8.06 -6.96
N LEU A 577 -22.46 -9.28 -6.43
CA LEU A 577 -23.38 -9.70 -5.38
C LEU A 577 -23.29 -8.78 -4.14
N SER A 578 -22.08 -8.41 -3.75
CA SER A 578 -21.84 -7.52 -2.60
C SER A 578 -22.42 -6.12 -2.76
N ALA A 579 -22.72 -5.68 -3.99
CA ALA A 579 -23.37 -4.41 -4.26
C ALA A 579 -24.89 -4.48 -4.21
N ALA A 580 -25.45 -5.66 -4.33
CA ALA A 580 -26.88 -5.91 -4.35
C ALA A 580 -27.39 -6.69 -3.12
N THR A 581 -26.53 -6.90 -2.11
CA THR A 581 -26.85 -7.74 -0.92
C THR A 581 -28.15 -7.29 -0.24
N GLY A 582 -28.32 -6.00 0.03
CA GLY A 582 -29.53 -5.49 0.67
C GLY A 582 -30.79 -5.72 -0.18
N ALA A 583 -30.73 -5.40 -1.47
CA ALA A 583 -31.84 -5.61 -2.41
C ALA A 583 -32.16 -7.11 -2.56
N LEU A 584 -31.15 -7.97 -2.69
CA LEU A 584 -31.31 -9.43 -2.74
C LEU A 584 -31.94 -9.99 -1.47
N SER A 585 -31.52 -9.52 -0.29
CA SER A 585 -32.09 -9.97 0.98
C SER A 585 -33.56 -9.54 1.11
N ARG A 586 -33.92 -8.34 0.68
CA ARG A 586 -35.33 -7.89 0.62
C ARG A 586 -36.14 -8.73 -0.38
N LEU A 587 -35.56 -9.07 -1.53
CA LEU A 587 -36.21 -9.96 -2.51
C LEU A 587 -36.49 -11.34 -1.90
N LEU A 588 -35.50 -11.94 -1.21
CA LEU A 588 -35.64 -13.25 -0.56
C LEU A 588 -36.71 -13.25 0.53
N ALA A 589 -36.82 -12.13 1.30
CA ALA A 589 -37.83 -11.97 2.34
C ALA A 589 -39.28 -11.89 1.80
N GLN A 590 -39.47 -11.52 0.53
CA GLN A 590 -40.77 -11.39 -0.12
C GLN A 590 -41.09 -12.53 -1.09
N SER A 591 -40.10 -13.37 -1.44
CA SER A 591 -40.26 -14.45 -2.41
C SER A 591 -40.50 -15.80 -1.76
N ASP A 592 -41.54 -16.51 -2.18
CA ASP A 592 -41.81 -17.90 -1.77
C ASP A 592 -41.00 -18.94 -2.57
N LEU A 593 -40.19 -18.52 -3.52
CA LEU A 593 -39.36 -19.42 -4.35
C LEU A 593 -38.22 -20.03 -3.55
N ALA A 594 -37.81 -21.23 -3.89
CA ALA A 594 -36.76 -21.98 -3.17
C ALA A 594 -35.40 -21.26 -3.20
N LEU A 595 -34.93 -20.77 -4.36
CA LEU A 595 -33.70 -19.98 -4.58
C LEU A 595 -32.48 -20.49 -3.77
N PRO A 596 -32.08 -21.76 -3.91
CA PRO A 596 -31.17 -22.41 -2.97
C PRO A 596 -29.75 -21.84 -2.95
N ALA A 597 -29.28 -21.24 -4.06
CA ALA A 597 -27.97 -20.62 -4.11
C ALA A 597 -27.93 -19.26 -3.44
N LEU A 598 -28.99 -18.44 -3.59
CA LEU A 598 -29.11 -17.14 -2.92
C LEU A 598 -29.40 -17.31 -1.42
N ARG A 599 -30.38 -18.15 -1.05
CA ARG A 599 -30.73 -18.39 0.37
C ARG A 599 -29.57 -19.02 1.13
N GLY A 600 -28.87 -20.00 0.53
CA GLY A 600 -27.70 -20.62 1.15
C GLY A 600 -26.64 -19.59 1.52
N GLN A 601 -26.34 -18.67 0.63
CA GLN A 601 -25.28 -17.69 0.88
C GLN A 601 -25.76 -16.51 1.78
N LEU A 602 -26.94 -15.96 1.54
CA LEU A 602 -27.39 -14.72 2.19
C LEU A 602 -28.18 -14.94 3.48
N GLU A 603 -28.97 -15.98 3.61
CA GLU A 603 -29.75 -16.29 4.83
C GLU A 603 -29.01 -17.27 5.74
N HIS A 604 -28.38 -18.32 5.18
CA HIS A 604 -27.73 -19.37 5.96
C HIS A 604 -26.23 -19.14 6.15
N ASN A 605 -25.64 -18.11 5.53
CA ASN A 605 -24.20 -17.79 5.58
C ASN A 605 -23.29 -19.00 5.24
N GLU A 606 -23.75 -19.89 4.33
CA GLU A 606 -22.97 -21.03 3.90
C GLU A 606 -21.69 -20.58 3.17
N HIS A 607 -20.59 -21.23 3.49
CA HIS A 607 -19.33 -20.97 2.80
C HIS A 607 -19.43 -21.38 1.31
N GLU A 608 -18.89 -20.57 0.39
CA GLU A 608 -19.00 -20.77 -1.07
C GLU A 608 -18.64 -22.22 -1.50
N ALA A 609 -17.57 -22.82 -0.92
CA ALA A 609 -17.14 -24.18 -1.25
C ALA A 609 -18.18 -25.24 -0.82
N GLN A 610 -18.78 -25.09 0.36
CA GLN A 610 -19.81 -25.99 0.87
C GLN A 610 -21.09 -25.86 0.05
N LEU A 611 -21.48 -24.63 -0.28
CA LEU A 611 -22.64 -24.34 -1.11
C LEU A 611 -22.48 -24.91 -2.54
N CYS A 612 -21.29 -24.76 -3.14
CA CYS A 612 -20.98 -25.39 -4.44
C CYS A 612 -21.11 -26.92 -4.37
N ALA A 613 -20.54 -27.55 -3.33
CA ALA A 613 -20.62 -29.01 -3.16
C ALA A 613 -22.07 -29.48 -2.98
N ARG A 614 -22.87 -28.79 -2.15
CA ARG A 614 -24.29 -29.11 -1.93
C ARG A 614 -25.14 -29.01 -3.19
N LEU A 615 -24.85 -28.01 -4.04
CA LEU A 615 -25.59 -27.74 -5.28
C LEU A 615 -25.01 -28.47 -6.51
N GLY A 616 -23.94 -29.23 -6.37
CA GLY A 616 -23.27 -29.90 -7.49
C GLY A 616 -22.62 -28.97 -8.49
N LEU A 617 -22.16 -27.79 -8.05
CA LEU A 617 -21.57 -26.76 -8.91
C LEU A 617 -20.03 -26.88 -8.96
N THR A 618 -19.45 -26.59 -10.14
CA THR A 618 -18.01 -26.74 -10.38
C THR A 618 -17.12 -25.68 -9.72
N GLY A 619 -17.71 -24.65 -9.07
CA GLY A 619 -16.98 -23.62 -8.35
C GLY A 619 -17.66 -22.24 -8.40
N ARG A 620 -16.95 -21.24 -7.91
CA ARG A 620 -17.46 -19.87 -7.70
C ARG A 620 -18.15 -19.24 -8.92
N LYS A 621 -17.61 -19.46 -10.13
CA LYS A 621 -18.20 -18.90 -11.36
C LYS A 621 -19.58 -19.51 -11.65
N ALA A 622 -19.72 -20.82 -11.47
CA ALA A 622 -20.99 -21.52 -11.64
C ALA A 622 -22.00 -21.12 -10.56
N LEU A 623 -21.55 -20.96 -9.32
CA LEU A 623 -22.39 -20.47 -8.22
C LEU A 623 -22.94 -19.06 -8.50
N LEU A 624 -22.09 -18.13 -8.95
CA LEU A 624 -22.54 -16.77 -9.31
C LEU A 624 -23.53 -16.78 -10.47
N ALA A 625 -23.32 -17.64 -11.48
CA ALA A 625 -24.26 -17.79 -12.59
C ALA A 625 -25.63 -18.32 -12.12
N GLN A 626 -25.64 -19.30 -11.21
CA GLN A 626 -26.85 -19.82 -10.60
C GLN A 626 -27.60 -18.75 -9.79
N GLN A 627 -26.87 -17.98 -8.96
CA GLN A 627 -27.44 -16.89 -8.16
C GLN A 627 -28.07 -15.79 -9.04
N ARG A 628 -27.44 -15.43 -10.15
CA ARG A 628 -28.01 -14.48 -11.13
C ARG A 628 -29.28 -15.03 -11.79
N SER A 629 -29.26 -16.31 -12.14
CA SER A 629 -30.44 -16.99 -12.69
C SER A 629 -31.60 -17.00 -11.70
N GLU A 630 -31.34 -17.33 -10.43
CA GLU A 630 -32.33 -17.33 -9.35
C GLU A 630 -32.93 -15.94 -9.10
N ALA A 631 -32.09 -14.89 -9.08
CA ALA A 631 -32.56 -13.50 -8.97
C ALA A 631 -33.46 -13.12 -10.16
N GLY A 632 -33.08 -13.49 -11.38
CA GLY A 632 -33.89 -13.26 -12.58
C GLY A 632 -35.21 -13.99 -12.59
N LEU A 633 -35.26 -15.22 -12.06
CA LEU A 633 -36.50 -15.98 -11.87
C LEU A 633 -37.42 -15.32 -10.85
N ALA A 634 -36.89 -14.88 -9.71
CA ALA A 634 -37.68 -14.22 -8.66
C ALA A 634 -38.28 -12.88 -9.16
N LEU A 635 -37.49 -12.07 -9.88
CA LEU A 635 -38.00 -10.83 -10.49
C LEU A 635 -39.12 -11.06 -11.49
N ARG A 636 -39.01 -12.09 -12.33
CA ARG A 636 -40.04 -12.44 -13.31
C ARG A 636 -41.32 -12.98 -12.64
N ALA A 637 -41.18 -13.71 -11.55
CA ALA A 637 -42.32 -14.22 -10.80
C ALA A 637 -43.11 -13.10 -10.12
N ASP A 638 -42.45 -11.99 -9.76
CA ASP A 638 -43.09 -10.82 -9.16
C ASP A 638 -43.69 -9.88 -10.21
N ASP A 639 -42.94 -9.45 -11.23
CA ASP A 639 -43.41 -8.63 -12.36
C ASP A 639 -42.56 -8.90 -13.64
N GLU A 640 -43.10 -9.69 -14.56
CA GLU A 640 -42.43 -10.06 -15.80
C GLU A 640 -42.19 -8.87 -16.73
N VAL A 641 -43.18 -7.98 -16.89
CA VAL A 641 -43.11 -6.82 -17.81
C VAL A 641 -42.04 -5.83 -17.34
N ARG A 642 -42.03 -5.55 -16.06
CA ARG A 642 -41.01 -4.70 -15.42
C ARG A 642 -39.63 -5.32 -15.55
N THR A 643 -39.50 -6.61 -15.32
CA THR A 643 -38.24 -7.35 -15.42
C THR A 643 -37.67 -7.28 -16.83
N ASP A 644 -38.47 -7.50 -17.88
CA ASP A 644 -37.99 -7.43 -19.27
C ASP A 644 -37.62 -6.00 -19.69
N THR A 645 -38.29 -5.00 -19.16
CA THR A 645 -37.95 -3.59 -19.38
C THR A 645 -36.59 -3.25 -18.73
N LEU A 646 -36.41 -3.59 -17.46
CA LEU A 646 -35.16 -3.36 -16.74
C LEU A 646 -34.01 -4.17 -17.33
N LYS A 647 -34.25 -5.42 -17.75
CA LYS A 647 -33.24 -6.24 -18.45
C LYS A 647 -32.68 -5.51 -19.67
N LYS A 648 -33.54 -4.99 -20.54
CA LYS A 648 -33.14 -4.22 -21.75
C LYS A 648 -32.33 -2.97 -21.31
N GLN A 649 -32.81 -2.26 -20.31
CA GLN A 649 -32.16 -1.05 -19.81
C GLN A 649 -30.75 -1.32 -19.26
N VAL A 650 -30.55 -2.35 -18.43
CA VAL A 650 -29.24 -2.63 -17.85
C VAL A 650 -28.27 -3.21 -18.87
N GLN A 651 -28.75 -4.02 -19.82
CA GLN A 651 -27.91 -4.60 -20.87
C GLN A 651 -27.46 -3.54 -21.90
N ALA A 652 -28.27 -2.52 -22.17
CA ALA A 652 -27.90 -1.42 -23.06
C ALA A 652 -26.66 -0.64 -22.56
N ARG A 653 -26.37 -0.68 -21.24
CA ARG A 653 -25.18 -0.03 -20.63
C ARG A 653 -23.85 -0.69 -21.01
N GLN A 654 -23.88 -1.83 -21.71
CA GLN A 654 -22.66 -2.51 -22.20
C GLN A 654 -21.99 -1.73 -23.34
N PHE A 655 -22.76 -0.97 -24.10
CA PHE A 655 -22.31 -0.31 -25.32
C PHE A 655 -21.76 1.12 -25.09
N PHE A 656 -21.56 1.50 -23.89
CA PHE A 656 -21.02 2.80 -23.50
C PHE A 656 -19.52 2.77 -23.16
#